data_075c860bf607dadcf30abf32a4ba4b51
#
_entry.id   075c860bf607dadcf30abf32a4ba4b51
#
_cell.length_a   1.000
_cell.length_b   1.000
_cell.length_c   1.000
_cell.angle_alpha   90.00
_cell.angle_beta   90.00
_cell.angle_gamma   90.00
#
_symmetry.space_group_name_H-M   'P 1'
#
loop_
_entity.id
_entity.type
_entity.pdbx_description
1 polymer ?
#
loop_
_entity_poly.entity_id
_entity_poly.type
_entity_poly.pdbx_seq_one_letter_code
_entity_poly.pdbx_strand_id
1 'polypeptide(L)'
;MSKRKSCVSILLTLVLVLSTFTFFGVRSEAATVTVTSVAELQQAINNSSGETEIVLANDMQLTATVTIPAGKSITLQGGVTLTRTSSAIAFDIKEGGSLTWQDIKLDGNAKDTNYKSAVINNQGKLTINGGEIKNVRSNSPMVGIVTTKGPNAVLTMNGGSIHDNYMSNQFNNVVKITEGASFFMNGGDISNNTLEHSGSSGLNSAVGVEGIRGSSTMEMTGGTITGNTAEYGGILVGTYSTNYTMQNNFSNPAHYYSTGTLNLKGGTISNNTAAVLGGGIAVNGTGKLTMDGGTISGNKAPFGGGIGVVDYLTSADGKRFGETRWRGFFPASVTINDGLITGNEATMTAVTSQITDPNAENGVGGGMYVASKEVYINGGQFTNNTAGKQGGGIYVASVPYKLQMGKTLVTGNTATKIGGGMWLCPTGSATTAVTNGASFFDNKAGNGAENNDTGSAGDDVASINKQDPASQTLILSNNGLDNWLVHWYEDGKIDEAYLGNSDGSPRYPNTVSPVVDRGTLDGITEKIALKAIVSDEGKAAARNVAKVIVTGNTAPRGGGIGSNGAVAFGTDPVNYDKVDLTVSKMWENSNTSHVTSVTVGLFRITKANFDAVALTNADGSALDTTGMSESEIFQAKVDKLMASGANTYAQIDQVALSNANDWKFKFVDLLKYDMVNDAQDTTNPNIYFAREMDTDGNWAANDANATFGAQQIRASYKATKNASGAYDQVIKNEEVKKTEIEVTKKWVGDRESKVEVQLYKNGNPLGASRVLEGANNWTTKFDNLEVRDAGATEDNVYSVREVGEENGAIKIGAKHYKVSYSAIDQDGKMTITNTKNPTPKKDKPPTPNTGDGFGRGMTALFGMSALGLLVLVYNKRRRYQ
;
A
#
# COMPACT_ATOMS: atom_id res chain seq x y z
N MET A 1 -10.45 -24.56 26.44
CA MET A 1 -10.53 -24.31 24.98
C MET A 1 -10.67 -25.59 24.13
N SER A 2 -10.59 -26.78 24.68
CA SER A 2 -10.66 -28.05 23.91
C SER A 2 -12.09 -28.60 23.69
N LYS A 3 -13.09 -28.16 24.44
CA LYS A 3 -14.47 -28.63 24.31
C LYS A 3 -15.35 -27.88 23.28
N ARG A 4 -14.91 -26.71 22.80
CA ARG A 4 -15.65 -25.96 21.75
C ARG A 4 -15.31 -26.41 20.32
N LYS A 5 -14.13 -27.01 20.08
CA LYS A 5 -13.76 -27.50 18.74
C LYS A 5 -14.45 -28.82 18.39
N SER A 6 -14.84 -29.62 19.40
CA SER A 6 -15.53 -30.90 19.16
C SER A 6 -16.99 -30.73 18.73
N CYS A 7 -17.69 -29.70 19.24
CA CYS A 7 -19.09 -29.43 18.86
C CYS A 7 -19.23 -28.86 17.44
N VAL A 8 -18.28 -28.05 16.98
CA VAL A 8 -18.31 -27.49 15.62
C VAL A 8 -18.00 -28.57 14.57
N SER A 9 -17.08 -29.50 14.85
CA SER A 9 -16.82 -30.63 13.97
C SER A 9 -18.02 -31.59 13.88
N ILE A 10 -18.71 -31.84 14.98
CA ILE A 10 -19.90 -32.69 14.98
C ILE A 10 -21.07 -32.02 14.27
N LEU A 11 -21.23 -30.69 14.39
CA LEU A 11 -22.26 -29.95 13.65
C LEU A 11 -21.99 -29.91 12.15
N LEU A 12 -20.72 -29.75 11.72
CA LEU A 12 -20.34 -29.77 10.31
C LEU A 12 -20.51 -31.17 9.72
N THR A 13 -20.19 -32.21 10.48
CA THR A 13 -20.38 -33.62 10.03
C THR A 13 -21.87 -33.95 9.97
N LEU A 14 -22.68 -33.44 10.89
CA LEU A 14 -24.14 -33.65 10.85
C LEU A 14 -24.79 -32.92 9.68
N VAL A 15 -24.32 -31.68 9.35
CA VAL A 15 -24.78 -30.92 8.17
C VAL A 15 -24.32 -31.59 6.87
N LEU A 16 -23.10 -32.16 6.83
CA LEU A 16 -22.65 -32.94 5.67
C LEU A 16 -23.38 -34.28 5.52
N VAL A 17 -23.74 -34.93 6.62
CA VAL A 17 -24.51 -36.20 6.58
C VAL A 17 -25.98 -35.93 6.31
N LEU A 18 -26.56 -34.77 6.74
CA LEU A 18 -27.91 -34.40 6.33
C LEU A 18 -27.97 -33.91 4.85
N SER A 19 -26.87 -33.41 4.29
CA SER A 19 -26.83 -33.07 2.86
C SER A 19 -26.62 -34.28 1.93
N THR A 20 -26.27 -35.45 2.48
CA THR A 20 -26.18 -36.72 1.73
C THR A 20 -27.44 -37.56 1.82
N PHE A 21 -28.40 -37.22 2.69
CA PHE A 21 -29.76 -37.73 2.54
C PHE A 21 -30.44 -36.88 1.47
N THR A 22 -30.01 -37.04 0.21
CA THR A 22 -30.89 -36.80 -0.91
C THR A 22 -32.15 -37.66 -0.67
N PHE A 23 -33.25 -36.94 -0.43
CA PHE A 23 -34.55 -37.52 -0.72
C PHE A 23 -34.44 -38.11 -2.13
N PHE A 24 -34.41 -39.43 -2.22
CA PHE A 24 -34.90 -40.10 -3.41
C PHE A 24 -36.41 -39.87 -3.42
N GLY A 25 -36.83 -38.62 -3.66
CA GLY A 25 -38.08 -38.37 -4.30
C GLY A 25 -37.94 -39.07 -5.63
N VAL A 26 -38.82 -40.04 -5.88
CA VAL A 26 -39.02 -40.58 -7.22
C VAL A 26 -39.13 -39.39 -8.13
N ARG A 27 -38.06 -39.04 -8.83
CA ARG A 27 -38.15 -38.10 -9.96
C ARG A 27 -39.09 -38.81 -10.92
N SER A 28 -40.29 -38.35 -11.01
CA SER A 28 -41.12 -38.61 -12.17
C SER A 28 -40.24 -38.29 -13.37
N GLU A 29 -39.84 -39.23 -14.16
CA GLU A 29 -39.13 -38.98 -15.41
C GLU A 29 -39.97 -37.92 -16.13
N ALA A 30 -39.35 -36.76 -16.49
CA ALA A 30 -40.02 -35.71 -17.20
C ALA A 30 -40.57 -36.35 -18.50
N ALA A 31 -41.85 -36.19 -18.79
CA ALA A 31 -42.41 -36.72 -20.00
C ALA A 31 -41.73 -36.10 -21.24
N THR A 32 -41.00 -36.92 -22.00
CA THR A 32 -40.26 -36.47 -23.18
C THR A 32 -41.20 -36.52 -24.40
N VAL A 33 -41.37 -35.38 -25.09
CA VAL A 33 -42.18 -35.26 -26.27
C VAL A 33 -41.33 -34.75 -27.43
N THR A 34 -41.30 -35.46 -28.55
CA THR A 34 -40.62 -35.03 -29.77
C THR A 34 -41.60 -34.31 -30.69
N VAL A 35 -41.24 -33.15 -31.21
CA VAL A 35 -42.07 -32.32 -32.08
C VAL A 35 -41.33 -31.91 -33.34
N THR A 36 -42.04 -31.74 -34.46
CA THR A 36 -41.50 -31.42 -35.78
C THR A 36 -41.99 -30.08 -36.34
N SER A 37 -42.96 -29.43 -35.67
CA SER A 37 -43.53 -28.16 -36.07
C SER A 37 -43.84 -27.25 -34.87
N VAL A 38 -43.95 -25.94 -35.12
CA VAL A 38 -44.33 -24.95 -34.08
C VAL A 38 -45.75 -25.20 -33.57
N ALA A 39 -46.66 -25.71 -34.41
CA ALA A 39 -47.99 -26.07 -33.99
C ALA A 39 -48.01 -27.27 -33.03
N GLU A 40 -47.23 -28.31 -33.32
CA GLU A 40 -47.02 -29.44 -32.40
C GLU A 40 -46.33 -28.98 -31.11
N LEU A 41 -45.33 -28.08 -31.18
CA LEU A 41 -44.69 -27.48 -30.01
C LEU A 41 -45.70 -26.82 -29.09
N GLN A 42 -46.57 -25.93 -29.65
CA GLN A 42 -47.59 -25.26 -28.80
C GLN A 42 -48.62 -26.26 -28.26
N GLN A 43 -48.98 -27.29 -29.03
CA GLN A 43 -49.87 -28.33 -28.54
C GLN A 43 -49.22 -29.18 -27.43
N ALA A 44 -47.97 -29.54 -27.58
CA ALA A 44 -47.21 -30.26 -26.51
C ALA A 44 -47.14 -29.45 -25.24
N ILE A 45 -46.84 -28.14 -25.31
CA ILE A 45 -46.87 -27.19 -24.17
C ILE A 45 -48.24 -27.15 -23.51
N ASN A 46 -49.32 -27.03 -24.29
CA ASN A 46 -50.67 -26.95 -23.73
C ASN A 46 -51.08 -28.23 -23.03
N ASN A 47 -50.68 -29.39 -23.55
CA ASN A 47 -50.97 -30.68 -23.00
C ASN A 47 -50.03 -31.14 -21.89
N SER A 48 -48.93 -30.42 -21.63
CA SER A 48 -47.99 -30.79 -20.60
C SER A 48 -48.58 -30.82 -19.17
N SER A 49 -48.11 -31.75 -18.36
CA SER A 49 -48.46 -31.85 -16.96
C SER A 49 -47.15 -32.02 -16.17
N GLY A 50 -46.89 -31.11 -15.21
CA GLY A 50 -45.62 -31.13 -14.48
C GLY A 50 -44.41 -30.64 -15.35
N GLU A 51 -43.23 -31.14 -15.03
CA GLU A 51 -42.05 -30.90 -15.83
C GLU A 51 -42.10 -31.72 -17.12
N THR A 52 -41.98 -31.05 -18.25
CA THR A 52 -42.06 -31.70 -19.58
C THR A 52 -40.87 -31.28 -20.43
N GLU A 53 -40.15 -32.28 -20.91
CA GLU A 53 -39.05 -32.12 -21.85
C GLU A 53 -39.59 -32.24 -23.29
N ILE A 54 -39.34 -31.21 -24.10
CA ILE A 54 -39.74 -31.19 -25.49
C ILE A 54 -38.49 -31.14 -26.37
N VAL A 55 -38.33 -32.17 -27.18
CA VAL A 55 -37.23 -32.30 -28.13
C VAL A 55 -37.71 -31.81 -29.50
N LEU A 56 -37.04 -30.75 -29.99
CA LEU A 56 -37.28 -30.26 -31.35
C LEU A 56 -36.44 -31.09 -32.33
N ALA A 57 -37.09 -31.81 -33.21
CA ALA A 57 -36.44 -32.79 -34.10
C ALA A 57 -35.72 -32.17 -35.31
N ASN A 58 -36.06 -30.96 -35.71
CA ASN A 58 -35.53 -30.25 -36.89
C ASN A 58 -35.65 -28.75 -36.76
N ASP A 59 -34.94 -28.02 -37.61
CA ASP A 59 -35.05 -26.56 -37.73
C ASP A 59 -36.51 -26.19 -38.10
N MET A 60 -36.99 -25.09 -37.49
CA MET A 60 -38.36 -24.63 -37.64
C MET A 60 -38.47 -23.15 -37.93
N GLN A 61 -39.50 -22.73 -38.60
CA GLN A 61 -39.83 -21.31 -38.83
C GLN A 61 -40.86 -20.86 -37.78
N LEU A 62 -40.51 -19.84 -37.01
CA LEU A 62 -41.41 -19.22 -36.02
C LEU A 62 -42.31 -18.23 -36.73
N THR A 63 -43.50 -18.68 -37.13
CA THR A 63 -44.53 -17.88 -37.78
C THR A 63 -45.52 -17.26 -36.81
N ALA A 64 -45.58 -17.73 -35.58
CA ALA A 64 -46.45 -17.28 -34.50
C ALA A 64 -45.71 -17.35 -33.14
N THR A 65 -46.29 -16.68 -32.14
CA THR A 65 -45.79 -16.71 -30.76
C THR A 65 -45.98 -18.07 -30.11
N VAL A 66 -44.93 -18.61 -29.51
CA VAL A 66 -44.99 -19.76 -28.63
C VAL A 66 -45.24 -19.28 -27.21
N THR A 67 -46.35 -19.69 -26.64
CA THR A 67 -46.77 -19.25 -25.28
C THR A 67 -46.53 -20.35 -24.27
N ILE A 68 -45.88 -19.99 -23.14
CA ILE A 68 -45.74 -20.84 -21.96
C ILE A 68 -46.74 -20.35 -20.89
N PRO A 69 -47.90 -21.04 -20.73
CA PRO A 69 -48.91 -20.60 -19.76
C PRO A 69 -48.49 -20.78 -18.31
N ALA A 70 -49.23 -20.14 -17.42
CA ALA A 70 -49.08 -20.36 -15.97
C ALA A 70 -49.24 -21.86 -15.63
N GLY A 71 -48.41 -22.32 -14.69
CA GLY A 71 -48.37 -23.70 -14.20
C GLY A 71 -47.69 -24.71 -15.14
N LYS A 72 -47.17 -24.28 -16.30
CA LYS A 72 -46.39 -25.12 -17.23
C LYS A 72 -44.88 -24.97 -16.94
N SER A 73 -44.18 -26.11 -16.90
CA SER A 73 -42.72 -26.16 -16.75
C SER A 73 -42.14 -26.95 -17.93
N ILE A 74 -41.50 -26.24 -18.85
CA ILE A 74 -41.05 -26.76 -20.13
C ILE A 74 -39.55 -26.67 -20.24
N THR A 75 -38.90 -27.76 -20.63
CA THR A 75 -37.50 -27.78 -21.07
C THR A 75 -37.47 -28.01 -22.60
N LEU A 76 -36.89 -27.04 -23.32
CA LEU A 76 -36.68 -27.17 -24.77
C LEU A 76 -35.25 -27.56 -25.08
N GLN A 77 -35.08 -28.61 -25.89
CA GLN A 77 -33.80 -29.07 -26.39
C GLN A 77 -33.84 -29.60 -27.81
N GLY A 78 -32.71 -29.90 -28.45
CA GLY A 78 -32.59 -30.49 -29.74
C GLY A 78 -31.48 -29.91 -30.61
N GLY A 79 -30.78 -28.87 -30.19
CA GLY A 79 -29.67 -28.25 -30.92
C GLY A 79 -30.09 -27.58 -32.24
N VAL A 80 -31.39 -27.42 -32.51
CA VAL A 80 -31.98 -26.93 -33.76
C VAL A 80 -32.04 -25.40 -33.78
N THR A 81 -32.26 -24.86 -35.01
CA THR A 81 -32.47 -23.44 -35.24
C THR A 81 -33.96 -23.14 -35.42
N LEU A 82 -34.43 -22.19 -34.58
CA LEU A 82 -35.73 -21.56 -34.75
C LEU A 82 -35.56 -20.24 -35.49
N THR A 83 -35.97 -20.16 -36.75
CA THR A 83 -35.83 -18.92 -37.54
C THR A 83 -37.12 -18.10 -37.47
N ARG A 84 -37.00 -16.86 -37.04
CA ARG A 84 -38.13 -15.94 -36.92
C ARG A 84 -38.55 -15.41 -38.28
N THR A 85 -39.82 -15.55 -38.59
CA THR A 85 -40.40 -15.09 -39.88
C THR A 85 -41.54 -14.09 -39.73
N SER A 86 -41.94 -13.78 -38.49
CA SER A 86 -43.01 -12.82 -38.19
C SER A 86 -42.52 -11.68 -37.28
N SER A 87 -43.28 -10.57 -37.20
CA SER A 87 -43.06 -9.49 -36.27
C SER A 87 -43.56 -9.77 -34.83
N ALA A 88 -44.19 -10.94 -34.62
CA ALA A 88 -44.72 -11.32 -33.31
C ALA A 88 -43.58 -11.66 -32.33
N ILE A 89 -43.87 -11.59 -31.06
CA ILE A 89 -42.95 -12.11 -29.99
C ILE A 89 -42.72 -13.61 -30.27
N ALA A 90 -41.49 -14.07 -30.24
CA ALA A 90 -41.19 -15.47 -30.49
C ALA A 90 -41.64 -16.35 -29.33
N PHE A 91 -41.32 -15.98 -28.09
CA PHE A 91 -41.74 -16.68 -26.88
C PHE A 91 -42.36 -15.70 -25.87
N ASP A 92 -43.53 -16.07 -25.36
CA ASP A 92 -44.27 -15.34 -24.34
C ASP A 92 -44.46 -16.22 -23.08
N ILE A 93 -43.64 -16.03 -22.06
CA ILE A 93 -43.70 -16.79 -20.82
C ILE A 93 -44.57 -16.02 -19.81
N LYS A 94 -45.72 -16.57 -19.51
CA LYS A 94 -46.68 -15.94 -18.60
C LYS A 94 -46.25 -16.09 -17.15
N GLU A 95 -46.74 -15.21 -16.29
CA GLU A 95 -46.54 -15.32 -14.84
C GLU A 95 -46.93 -16.74 -14.37
N GLY A 96 -46.04 -17.36 -13.58
CA GLY A 96 -46.18 -18.74 -13.13
C GLY A 96 -45.82 -19.81 -14.16
N GLY A 97 -45.44 -19.45 -15.40
CA GLY A 97 -44.84 -20.34 -16.40
C GLY A 97 -43.32 -20.45 -16.24
N SER A 98 -42.74 -21.56 -16.63
CA SER A 98 -41.31 -21.79 -16.64
C SER A 98 -40.82 -22.38 -17.96
N LEU A 99 -39.78 -21.81 -18.52
CA LEU A 99 -39.09 -22.26 -19.72
C LEU A 99 -37.60 -22.44 -19.43
N THR A 100 -37.11 -23.66 -19.63
CA THR A 100 -35.66 -23.95 -19.65
C THR A 100 -35.25 -24.14 -21.12
N TRP A 101 -34.30 -23.33 -21.52
CA TRP A 101 -33.71 -23.31 -22.86
C TRP A 101 -32.36 -23.99 -22.83
N GLN A 102 -32.28 -25.22 -23.36
CA GLN A 102 -31.10 -26.05 -23.13
C GLN A 102 -30.01 -25.79 -24.18
N ASP A 103 -30.36 -25.84 -25.45
CA ASP A 103 -29.38 -25.76 -26.52
C ASP A 103 -29.98 -25.19 -27.84
N ILE A 104 -31.15 -24.61 -27.79
CA ILE A 104 -31.89 -24.11 -28.98
C ILE A 104 -31.21 -22.84 -29.52
N LYS A 105 -31.18 -22.71 -30.82
CA LYS A 105 -30.71 -21.50 -31.52
C LYS A 105 -31.90 -20.70 -32.05
N LEU A 106 -31.99 -19.43 -31.66
CA LEU A 106 -32.99 -18.53 -32.23
C LEU A 106 -32.32 -17.53 -33.18
N ASP A 107 -32.66 -17.62 -34.46
CA ASP A 107 -32.21 -16.69 -35.47
C ASP A 107 -33.31 -15.68 -35.75
N GLY A 108 -33.05 -14.41 -35.50
CA GLY A 108 -33.96 -13.28 -35.76
C GLY A 108 -34.13 -12.97 -37.24
N ASN A 109 -33.34 -13.58 -38.12
CA ASN A 109 -33.41 -13.44 -39.59
C ASN A 109 -33.24 -11.97 -40.06
N ALA A 110 -32.14 -11.36 -39.73
CA ALA A 110 -31.83 -9.90 -39.89
C ALA A 110 -31.93 -9.35 -41.32
N LYS A 111 -32.17 -10.19 -42.33
CA LYS A 111 -32.38 -9.77 -43.71
C LYS A 111 -33.68 -9.03 -43.88
N ASP A 112 -34.67 -9.28 -43.01
CA ASP A 112 -35.95 -8.57 -43.02
C ASP A 112 -35.91 -7.43 -41.97
N THR A 113 -36.03 -6.22 -42.46
CA THR A 113 -35.64 -4.99 -41.73
C THR A 113 -36.67 -4.47 -40.73
N ASN A 114 -37.80 -5.15 -40.42
CA ASN A 114 -38.92 -4.51 -39.77
C ASN A 114 -39.61 -5.28 -38.64
N TYR A 115 -38.92 -6.15 -37.95
CA TYR A 115 -39.49 -6.75 -36.74
C TYR A 115 -39.54 -5.74 -35.58
N LYS A 116 -40.74 -5.50 -35.02
CA LYS A 116 -41.04 -4.40 -34.11
C LYS A 116 -41.30 -4.85 -32.67
N SER A 117 -40.99 -6.06 -32.26
CA SER A 117 -41.29 -6.54 -30.92
C SER A 117 -40.11 -7.20 -30.25
N ALA A 118 -40.18 -7.30 -28.93
CA ALA A 118 -39.30 -8.17 -28.15
C ALA A 118 -39.30 -9.58 -28.78
N VAL A 119 -38.18 -10.31 -28.58
CA VAL A 119 -38.13 -11.69 -29.05
C VAL A 119 -38.65 -12.65 -27.99
N ILE A 120 -38.25 -12.41 -26.72
CA ILE A 120 -38.76 -13.17 -25.59
C ILE A 120 -39.35 -12.18 -24.57
N ASN A 121 -40.61 -12.37 -24.24
CA ASN A 121 -41.28 -11.69 -23.15
C ASN A 121 -41.41 -12.68 -21.96
N ASN A 122 -40.69 -12.42 -20.88
CA ASN A 122 -40.65 -13.26 -19.70
C ASN A 122 -41.31 -12.56 -18.49
N GLN A 123 -42.48 -13.08 -18.11
CA GLN A 123 -43.17 -12.71 -16.87
C GLN A 123 -43.13 -13.86 -15.84
N GLY A 124 -42.58 -15.00 -16.19
CA GLY A 124 -42.39 -16.18 -15.37
C GLY A 124 -40.92 -16.45 -15.10
N LYS A 125 -40.50 -17.68 -15.36
CA LYS A 125 -39.09 -18.09 -15.19
C LYS A 125 -38.50 -18.51 -16.54
N LEU A 126 -37.38 -17.90 -16.94
CA LEU A 126 -36.59 -18.29 -18.09
C LEU A 126 -35.21 -18.71 -17.66
N THR A 127 -34.82 -19.94 -17.97
CA THR A 127 -33.45 -20.43 -17.74
C THR A 127 -32.78 -20.71 -19.07
N ILE A 128 -31.63 -20.12 -19.35
CA ILE A 128 -30.82 -20.35 -20.56
C ILE A 128 -29.55 -21.12 -20.10
N ASN A 129 -29.46 -22.40 -20.48
CA ASN A 129 -28.29 -23.23 -20.20
C ASN A 129 -27.32 -23.31 -21.38
N GLY A 130 -27.80 -23.08 -22.61
CA GLY A 130 -27.01 -23.13 -23.82
C GLY A 130 -27.76 -22.57 -25.02
N GLY A 131 -27.24 -22.76 -26.23
CA GLY A 131 -27.81 -22.24 -27.45
C GLY A 131 -27.48 -20.77 -27.73
N GLU A 132 -28.23 -20.18 -28.69
CA GLU A 132 -27.93 -18.84 -29.21
C GLU A 132 -29.20 -18.02 -29.41
N ILE A 133 -29.14 -16.71 -29.25
CA ILE A 133 -30.11 -15.72 -29.73
C ILE A 133 -29.36 -14.68 -30.54
N LYS A 134 -29.58 -14.68 -31.86
CA LYS A 134 -28.77 -13.84 -32.74
C LYS A 134 -29.58 -13.28 -33.92
N ASN A 135 -28.94 -12.36 -34.64
CA ASN A 135 -29.48 -11.75 -35.86
C ASN A 135 -30.88 -11.12 -35.69
N VAL A 136 -31.20 -10.63 -34.49
CA VAL A 136 -32.42 -9.90 -34.22
C VAL A 136 -32.23 -8.43 -34.60
N ARG A 137 -33.15 -7.84 -35.33
CA ARG A 137 -33.23 -6.39 -35.56
C ARG A 137 -34.53 -5.85 -35.02
N SER A 138 -34.47 -4.75 -34.28
CA SER A 138 -35.65 -4.08 -33.74
C SER A 138 -35.50 -2.57 -33.83
N ASN A 139 -36.58 -1.89 -34.22
CA ASN A 139 -36.73 -0.45 -34.15
C ASN A 139 -37.88 -0.01 -33.22
N SER A 140 -38.37 -0.90 -32.40
CA SER A 140 -39.37 -0.58 -31.37
C SER A 140 -38.71 0.10 -30.18
N PRO A 141 -39.33 1.16 -29.62
CA PRO A 141 -38.83 1.78 -28.41
C PRO A 141 -39.17 0.95 -27.16
N MET A 142 -38.38 1.08 -26.12
CA MET A 142 -38.65 0.58 -24.75
C MET A 142 -38.72 -0.95 -24.63
N VAL A 143 -38.09 -1.70 -25.55
CA VAL A 143 -38.10 -3.16 -25.56
C VAL A 143 -36.72 -3.76 -25.29
N GLY A 144 -36.71 -5.02 -24.90
CA GLY A 144 -35.51 -5.87 -24.89
C GLY A 144 -35.66 -6.98 -25.94
N ILE A 145 -34.54 -7.53 -26.40
CA ILE A 145 -34.59 -8.80 -27.15
C ILE A 145 -35.12 -9.87 -26.18
N VAL A 146 -34.58 -9.92 -24.99
CA VAL A 146 -35.14 -10.64 -23.83
C VAL A 146 -35.64 -9.62 -22.83
N THR A 147 -36.95 -9.50 -22.67
CA THR A 147 -37.56 -8.64 -21.66
C THR A 147 -38.03 -9.48 -20.48
N THR A 148 -37.52 -9.29 -19.29
CA THR A 148 -37.96 -9.94 -18.06
C THR A 148 -38.60 -8.88 -17.15
N LYS A 149 -39.91 -9.02 -16.87
CA LYS A 149 -40.66 -8.00 -16.15
C LYS A 149 -41.67 -8.57 -15.15
N GLY A 150 -41.83 -7.91 -14.06
CA GLY A 150 -42.73 -8.24 -12.95
C GLY A 150 -42.00 -8.86 -11.76
N PRO A 151 -42.56 -8.72 -10.53
CA PRO A 151 -41.86 -9.02 -9.29
C PRO A 151 -41.50 -10.52 -9.12
N ASN A 152 -42.19 -11.42 -9.83
CA ASN A 152 -41.95 -12.86 -9.79
C ASN A 152 -41.17 -13.35 -11.00
N ALA A 153 -40.87 -12.46 -11.96
CA ALA A 153 -40.15 -12.83 -13.17
C ALA A 153 -38.65 -12.99 -12.92
N VAL A 154 -38.09 -14.10 -13.39
CA VAL A 154 -36.69 -14.46 -13.23
C VAL A 154 -36.10 -14.87 -14.58
N LEU A 155 -34.94 -14.29 -14.89
CA LEU A 155 -34.04 -14.78 -15.93
C LEU A 155 -32.82 -15.40 -15.22
N THR A 156 -32.47 -16.62 -15.63
CA THR A 156 -31.20 -17.24 -15.23
C THR A 156 -30.43 -17.62 -16.49
N MET A 157 -29.17 -17.18 -16.57
CA MET A 157 -28.28 -17.53 -17.67
C MET A 157 -27.08 -18.29 -17.10
N ASN A 158 -27.04 -19.60 -17.36
CA ASN A 158 -25.95 -20.50 -16.96
C ASN A 158 -24.96 -20.75 -18.11
N GLY A 159 -25.38 -20.50 -19.34
CA GLY A 159 -24.61 -20.70 -20.56
C GLY A 159 -25.33 -20.08 -21.76
N GLY A 160 -24.91 -20.45 -22.96
CA GLY A 160 -25.44 -19.90 -24.21
C GLY A 160 -24.98 -18.48 -24.51
N SER A 161 -25.47 -17.92 -25.64
CA SER A 161 -25.05 -16.60 -26.08
C SER A 161 -26.22 -15.77 -26.65
N ILE A 162 -26.16 -14.45 -26.41
CA ILE A 162 -27.07 -13.45 -27.01
C ILE A 162 -26.17 -12.44 -27.72
N HIS A 163 -26.08 -12.60 -29.06
CA HIS A 163 -25.04 -11.90 -29.79
C HIS A 163 -25.46 -11.45 -31.18
N ASP A 164 -24.67 -10.53 -31.78
CA ASP A 164 -24.86 -10.04 -33.14
C ASP A 164 -26.28 -9.52 -33.42
N ASN A 165 -26.89 -8.87 -32.44
CA ASN A 165 -28.20 -8.27 -32.52
C ASN A 165 -28.09 -6.76 -32.70
N TYR A 166 -29.13 -6.16 -33.36
CA TYR A 166 -29.15 -4.72 -33.62
C TYR A 166 -30.48 -4.10 -33.18
N MET A 167 -30.39 -2.97 -32.46
CA MET A 167 -31.57 -2.20 -32.04
C MET A 167 -31.35 -0.71 -32.36
N SER A 168 -32.36 -0.04 -32.91
CA SER A 168 -32.24 1.32 -33.44
C SER A 168 -33.29 2.29 -32.88
N ASN A 169 -33.63 2.18 -31.60
CA ASN A 169 -34.53 3.14 -30.96
C ASN A 169 -34.11 3.38 -29.48
N GLN A 170 -34.80 4.34 -28.88
CA GLN A 170 -34.52 4.74 -27.50
C GLN A 170 -35.06 3.75 -26.45
N PHE A 171 -34.39 3.70 -25.29
CA PHE A 171 -34.74 2.91 -24.11
C PHE A 171 -34.73 1.40 -24.36
N ASN A 172 -33.88 0.94 -25.25
CA ASN A 172 -33.70 -0.44 -25.60
C ASN A 172 -32.54 -1.08 -24.89
N ASN A 173 -32.68 -2.36 -24.56
CA ASN A 173 -31.60 -3.18 -24.04
C ASN A 173 -31.62 -4.53 -24.72
N VAL A 174 -30.50 -5.20 -24.90
CA VAL A 174 -30.50 -6.58 -25.38
C VAL A 174 -31.19 -7.48 -24.35
N VAL A 175 -30.81 -7.35 -23.12
CA VAL A 175 -31.48 -7.94 -21.95
C VAL A 175 -32.04 -6.85 -21.06
N LYS A 176 -33.37 -6.81 -20.93
CA LYS A 176 -34.08 -5.79 -20.16
C LYS A 176 -34.72 -6.41 -18.91
N ILE A 177 -34.34 -5.91 -17.76
CA ILE A 177 -34.85 -6.34 -16.42
C ILE A 177 -35.59 -5.19 -15.79
N THR A 178 -36.89 -5.31 -15.60
CA THR A 178 -37.72 -4.19 -15.16
C THR A 178 -38.92 -4.64 -14.30
N GLU A 179 -39.63 -3.70 -13.71
CA GLU A 179 -40.86 -3.91 -12.93
C GLU A 179 -40.68 -4.93 -11.75
N GLY A 180 -39.48 -4.96 -11.13
CA GLY A 180 -39.19 -5.81 -9.97
C GLY A 180 -38.61 -7.18 -10.32
N ALA A 181 -38.28 -7.44 -11.57
CA ALA A 181 -37.72 -8.71 -12.03
C ALA A 181 -36.27 -8.92 -11.57
N SER A 182 -35.83 -10.19 -11.63
CA SER A 182 -34.47 -10.59 -11.27
C SER A 182 -33.74 -11.28 -12.44
N PHE A 183 -32.41 -11.03 -12.54
CA PHE A 183 -31.52 -11.71 -13.46
C PHE A 183 -30.32 -12.29 -12.71
N PHE A 184 -30.09 -13.57 -12.88
CA PHE A 184 -28.92 -14.31 -12.39
C PHE A 184 -28.06 -14.72 -13.58
N MET A 185 -26.87 -14.13 -13.70
CA MET A 185 -25.89 -14.49 -14.74
C MET A 185 -24.75 -15.29 -14.10
N ASN A 186 -24.84 -16.62 -14.24
CA ASN A 186 -23.84 -17.53 -13.72
C ASN A 186 -22.82 -17.94 -14.78
N GLY A 187 -23.15 -17.74 -16.05
CA GLY A 187 -22.31 -18.07 -17.20
C GLY A 187 -22.95 -17.54 -18.49
N GLY A 188 -22.40 -17.94 -19.61
CA GLY A 188 -22.86 -17.51 -20.96
C GLY A 188 -22.27 -16.17 -21.38
N ASP A 189 -22.77 -15.67 -22.53
CA ASP A 189 -22.17 -14.53 -23.21
C ASP A 189 -23.24 -13.59 -23.78
N ILE A 190 -23.08 -12.29 -23.55
CA ILE A 190 -23.86 -11.23 -24.17
C ILE A 190 -22.88 -10.35 -24.93
N SER A 191 -22.79 -10.56 -26.27
CA SER A 191 -21.69 -10.01 -27.03
C SER A 191 -22.02 -9.43 -28.38
N ASN A 192 -21.18 -8.48 -28.83
CA ASN A 192 -21.22 -7.92 -30.18
C ASN A 192 -22.60 -7.39 -30.60
N ASN A 193 -23.40 -6.93 -29.63
CA ASN A 193 -24.70 -6.33 -29.94
C ASN A 193 -24.51 -4.82 -30.18
N THR A 194 -25.28 -4.28 -31.11
CA THR A 194 -25.24 -2.85 -31.47
C THR A 194 -26.59 -2.20 -31.19
N LEU A 195 -26.59 -1.17 -30.37
CA LEU A 195 -27.77 -0.38 -30.04
C LEU A 195 -27.50 1.06 -30.42
N GLU A 196 -28.00 1.44 -31.60
CA GLU A 196 -27.87 2.79 -32.13
C GLU A 196 -29.03 3.66 -31.68
N HIS A 197 -28.75 4.92 -31.45
CA HIS A 197 -29.72 5.94 -31.14
C HIS A 197 -29.53 7.17 -32.03
N SER A 198 -30.60 7.64 -32.61
CA SER A 198 -30.60 8.79 -33.52
C SER A 198 -31.21 10.06 -32.91
N GLY A 199 -31.18 10.22 -31.59
CA GLY A 199 -31.83 11.36 -30.94
C GLY A 199 -31.18 11.69 -29.58
N SER A 200 -31.68 12.72 -28.91
CA SER A 200 -31.05 13.34 -27.74
C SER A 200 -31.32 12.69 -26.37
N SER A 201 -31.96 11.53 -26.30
CA SER A 201 -32.41 10.98 -25.01
C SER A 201 -32.64 9.46 -25.02
N GLY A 202 -31.74 8.68 -25.59
CA GLY A 202 -31.78 7.22 -25.44
C GLY A 202 -31.05 6.73 -24.19
N LEU A 203 -31.49 5.62 -23.62
CA LEU A 203 -30.82 4.95 -22.50
C LEU A 203 -30.60 3.48 -22.89
N ASN A 204 -29.82 3.28 -23.92
CA ASN A 204 -29.57 1.99 -24.53
C ASN A 204 -28.33 1.34 -23.89
N SER A 205 -28.41 0.06 -23.57
CA SER A 205 -27.27 -0.74 -23.05
C SER A 205 -27.42 -2.21 -23.45
N ALA A 206 -26.35 -2.99 -23.38
CA ALA A 206 -26.51 -4.43 -23.63
C ALA A 206 -27.39 -5.06 -22.53
N VAL A 207 -27.21 -4.69 -21.26
CA VAL A 207 -28.10 -5.12 -20.16
C VAL A 207 -28.65 -3.91 -19.44
N GLY A 208 -29.96 -3.79 -19.31
CA GLY A 208 -30.60 -2.75 -18.51
C GLY A 208 -31.24 -3.33 -17.24
N VAL A 209 -30.85 -2.82 -16.10
CA VAL A 209 -31.41 -3.18 -14.77
C VAL A 209 -32.16 -1.98 -14.23
N GLU A 210 -33.45 -1.94 -14.47
CA GLU A 210 -34.24 -0.73 -14.29
C GLU A 210 -35.07 -0.72 -13.00
N GLY A 211 -35.00 0.37 -12.26
CA GLY A 211 -35.86 0.62 -11.10
C GLY A 211 -37.16 1.31 -11.50
N ILE A 212 -37.97 0.71 -12.34
CA ILE A 212 -39.25 1.26 -12.83
C ILE A 212 -40.40 0.38 -12.32
N ARG A 213 -41.37 0.98 -11.63
CA ARG A 213 -42.53 0.29 -11.04
C ARG A 213 -42.21 -0.91 -10.15
N GLY A 214 -41.00 -1.01 -9.68
CA GLY A 214 -40.48 -2.06 -8.82
C GLY A 214 -38.96 -2.10 -8.87
N SER A 215 -38.33 -2.54 -7.79
CA SER A 215 -36.86 -2.64 -7.70
C SER A 215 -36.39 -3.92 -8.37
N SER A 216 -35.65 -3.76 -9.45
CA SER A 216 -35.10 -4.88 -10.22
C SER A 216 -33.66 -5.19 -9.82
N THR A 217 -33.26 -6.45 -9.92
CA THR A 217 -31.93 -6.89 -9.49
C THR A 217 -31.23 -7.72 -10.57
N MET A 218 -29.92 -7.56 -10.63
CA MET A 218 -29.03 -8.46 -11.36
C MET A 218 -27.92 -8.93 -10.41
N GLU A 219 -27.67 -10.22 -10.42
CA GLU A 219 -26.49 -10.81 -9.81
C GLU A 219 -25.66 -11.48 -10.91
N MET A 220 -24.36 -11.12 -10.97
CA MET A 220 -23.42 -11.73 -11.90
C MET A 220 -22.32 -12.42 -11.12
N THR A 221 -22.27 -13.74 -11.22
CA THR A 221 -21.24 -14.59 -10.62
C THR A 221 -20.26 -15.14 -11.65
N GLY A 222 -20.62 -15.10 -12.92
CA GLY A 222 -19.81 -15.60 -14.04
C GLY A 222 -20.33 -15.11 -15.38
N GLY A 223 -19.77 -15.61 -16.48
CA GLY A 223 -20.10 -15.23 -17.85
C GLY A 223 -19.41 -13.95 -18.33
N THR A 224 -19.76 -13.54 -19.53
CA THR A 224 -19.13 -12.39 -20.19
C THR A 224 -20.16 -11.42 -20.81
N ILE A 225 -19.92 -10.11 -20.70
CA ILE A 225 -20.64 -9.06 -21.42
C ILE A 225 -19.59 -8.27 -22.19
N THR A 226 -19.48 -8.51 -23.50
CA THR A 226 -18.30 -8.06 -24.25
C THR A 226 -18.61 -7.57 -25.66
N GLY A 227 -17.82 -6.58 -26.11
CA GLY A 227 -17.87 -6.10 -27.49
C GLY A 227 -19.18 -5.41 -27.88
N ASN A 228 -20.04 -5.04 -26.95
CA ASN A 228 -21.30 -4.37 -27.23
C ASN A 228 -21.07 -2.88 -27.45
N THR A 229 -21.85 -2.30 -28.37
CA THR A 229 -21.86 -0.87 -28.62
C THR A 229 -23.23 -0.31 -28.29
N ALA A 230 -23.28 0.67 -27.40
CA ALA A 230 -24.51 1.28 -26.94
C ALA A 230 -24.28 2.72 -26.48
N GLU A 231 -25.33 3.39 -26.04
CA GLU A 231 -25.22 4.73 -25.41
C GLU A 231 -24.60 4.65 -24.01
N TYR A 232 -24.93 3.58 -23.25
CA TYR A 232 -24.44 3.24 -21.92
C TYR A 232 -23.91 1.80 -21.95
N GLY A 233 -22.77 1.60 -22.43
CA GLY A 233 -21.94 0.43 -22.49
C GLY A 233 -22.58 -0.97 -22.27
N GLY A 234 -21.88 -1.76 -21.48
CA GLY A 234 -22.27 -3.14 -21.18
C GLY A 234 -23.53 -3.23 -20.31
N ILE A 235 -23.56 -2.54 -19.18
CA ILE A 235 -24.68 -2.59 -18.21
C ILE A 235 -25.10 -1.17 -17.81
N LEU A 236 -26.39 -0.91 -17.87
CA LEU A 236 -27.02 0.28 -17.29
C LEU A 236 -27.82 -0.11 -16.05
N VAL A 237 -27.55 0.54 -14.92
CA VAL A 237 -28.17 0.28 -13.64
C VAL A 237 -28.89 1.53 -13.15
N GLY A 238 -30.18 1.43 -12.81
CA GLY A 238 -30.97 2.50 -12.24
C GLY A 238 -32.18 2.89 -13.05
N THR A 239 -32.80 3.99 -12.68
CA THR A 239 -33.95 4.55 -13.43
C THR A 239 -33.44 5.49 -14.50
N TYR A 240 -34.13 5.50 -15.64
CA TYR A 240 -34.02 6.66 -16.48
C TYR A 240 -35.00 7.75 -16.02
N SER A 241 -34.45 8.91 -15.80
CA SER A 241 -35.27 10.09 -15.61
C SER A 241 -35.72 10.61 -16.93
N THR A 242 -36.84 10.18 -17.42
CA THR A 242 -37.57 11.05 -18.32
C THR A 242 -38.46 11.97 -17.50
N ASN A 243 -38.63 13.19 -17.93
CA ASN A 243 -39.67 14.09 -17.42
C ASN A 243 -41.03 13.40 -17.24
N TYR A 244 -41.26 12.35 -17.97
CA TYR A 244 -42.50 11.58 -17.94
C TYR A 244 -42.78 10.90 -16.63
N THR A 245 -41.80 10.40 -15.95
CA THR A 245 -41.96 9.71 -14.65
C THR A 245 -41.89 10.66 -13.46
N MET A 246 -41.05 11.71 -13.54
CA MET A 246 -40.88 12.63 -12.42
C MET A 246 -41.86 13.79 -12.33
N GLN A 247 -42.25 14.38 -13.45
CA GLN A 247 -43.22 15.50 -13.45
C GLN A 247 -44.64 15.05 -13.27
N ASN A 248 -45.04 13.89 -13.74
CA ASN A 248 -46.45 13.46 -13.72
C ASN A 248 -46.85 12.64 -12.48
N ASN A 249 -45.92 12.25 -11.62
CA ASN A 249 -46.21 11.30 -10.55
C ASN A 249 -45.64 11.63 -9.19
N PHE A 250 -45.41 12.91 -8.87
CA PHE A 250 -45.14 13.33 -7.48
C PHE A 250 -46.22 12.90 -6.48
N SER A 251 -47.38 12.49 -6.97
CA SER A 251 -48.48 11.98 -6.17
C SER A 251 -48.35 10.51 -5.74
N ASN A 252 -47.40 9.76 -6.27
CA ASN A 252 -47.16 8.35 -5.88
C ASN A 252 -45.71 8.07 -5.48
N PRO A 253 -45.34 8.21 -4.21
CA PRO A 253 -43.98 8.03 -3.70
C PRO A 253 -43.39 6.65 -4.03
N ALA A 254 -44.20 5.60 -4.13
CA ALA A 254 -43.72 4.23 -4.38
C ALA A 254 -42.96 4.06 -5.71
N HIS A 255 -43.23 4.92 -6.68
CA HIS A 255 -42.53 4.88 -7.97
C HIS A 255 -41.13 5.51 -7.95
N TYR A 256 -40.84 6.33 -6.94
CA TYR A 256 -39.57 7.07 -6.82
C TYR A 256 -38.49 6.34 -6.03
N TYR A 257 -38.89 5.34 -5.25
CA TYR A 257 -37.97 4.55 -4.42
C TYR A 257 -37.55 3.22 -5.03
N SER A 258 -38.02 2.95 -6.26
CA SER A 258 -37.61 1.75 -6.99
C SER A 258 -36.16 1.88 -7.43
N THR A 259 -35.38 0.84 -7.21
CA THR A 259 -33.95 0.79 -7.55
C THR A 259 -33.65 -0.23 -8.62
N GLY A 260 -32.67 0.08 -9.50
CA GLY A 260 -31.93 -0.93 -10.21
C GLY A 260 -30.74 -1.33 -9.38
N THR A 261 -30.50 -2.61 -9.15
CA THR A 261 -29.37 -3.09 -8.34
C THR A 261 -28.55 -4.12 -9.13
N LEU A 262 -27.23 -3.90 -9.19
CA LEU A 262 -26.27 -4.85 -9.72
C LEU A 262 -25.34 -5.32 -8.59
N ASN A 263 -25.31 -6.63 -8.37
CA ASN A 263 -24.34 -7.30 -7.50
C ASN A 263 -23.34 -8.07 -8.39
N LEU A 264 -22.17 -7.48 -8.59
CA LEU A 264 -21.10 -8.08 -9.39
C LEU A 264 -20.14 -8.84 -8.47
N LYS A 265 -20.23 -10.17 -8.49
CA LYS A 265 -19.40 -11.07 -7.67
C LYS A 265 -18.33 -11.79 -8.48
N GLY A 266 -18.46 -11.81 -9.79
CA GLY A 266 -17.54 -12.48 -10.72
C GLY A 266 -17.91 -12.22 -12.18
N GLY A 267 -17.24 -12.90 -13.11
CA GLY A 267 -17.41 -12.69 -14.54
C GLY A 267 -16.61 -11.53 -15.10
N THR A 268 -16.85 -11.24 -16.39
CA THR A 268 -16.07 -10.23 -17.14
C THR A 268 -16.98 -9.31 -17.95
N ILE A 269 -16.78 -8.01 -17.80
CA ILE A 269 -17.44 -6.97 -18.58
C ILE A 269 -16.34 -6.25 -19.37
N SER A 270 -16.26 -6.54 -20.69
CA SER A 270 -15.07 -6.10 -21.43
C SER A 270 -15.33 -5.60 -22.83
N ASN A 271 -14.43 -4.72 -23.32
CA ASN A 271 -14.42 -4.25 -24.70
C ASN A 271 -15.76 -3.65 -25.17
N ASN A 272 -16.62 -3.21 -24.26
CA ASN A 272 -17.84 -2.52 -24.59
C ASN A 272 -17.56 -1.05 -24.90
N THR A 273 -18.29 -0.46 -25.80
CA THR A 273 -18.17 0.95 -26.16
C THR A 273 -19.47 1.69 -25.85
N ALA A 274 -19.34 2.73 -25.01
CA ALA A 274 -20.44 3.64 -24.72
C ALA A 274 -20.24 4.97 -25.44
N ALA A 275 -21.34 5.49 -26.00
CA ALA A 275 -21.32 6.82 -26.60
C ALA A 275 -21.34 7.95 -25.58
N VAL A 276 -21.72 7.67 -24.33
CA VAL A 276 -21.97 8.68 -23.31
C VAL A 276 -21.21 8.40 -22.00
N LEU A 277 -21.58 7.33 -21.29
CA LEU A 277 -21.15 7.12 -19.90
C LEU A 277 -20.97 5.62 -19.62
N GLY A 278 -19.92 5.27 -18.88
CA GLY A 278 -19.73 3.93 -18.35
C GLY A 278 -19.59 2.87 -19.42
N GLY A 279 -18.43 2.79 -20.08
CA GLY A 279 -18.20 1.81 -21.14
C GLY A 279 -18.50 0.38 -20.71
N GLY A 280 -18.09 0.00 -19.48
CA GLY A 280 -18.47 -1.25 -18.86
C GLY A 280 -19.80 -1.18 -18.14
N ILE A 281 -19.91 -0.28 -17.15
CA ILE A 281 -21.10 -0.12 -16.29
C ILE A 281 -21.43 1.37 -16.14
N ALA A 282 -22.68 1.72 -16.39
CA ALA A 282 -23.24 3.02 -16.05
C ALA A 282 -24.23 2.87 -14.88
N VAL A 283 -24.03 3.64 -13.82
CA VAL A 283 -24.92 3.70 -12.65
C VAL A 283 -25.54 5.07 -12.57
N ASN A 284 -26.85 5.16 -12.62
CA ASN A 284 -27.55 6.43 -12.66
C ASN A 284 -28.74 6.50 -11.71
N GLY A 285 -29.11 7.71 -11.34
CA GLY A 285 -30.32 7.96 -10.56
C GLY A 285 -30.41 7.06 -9.32
N THR A 286 -31.42 6.20 -9.22
CA THR A 286 -31.60 5.25 -8.11
C THR A 286 -30.80 3.97 -8.26
N GLY A 287 -29.84 3.91 -9.17
CA GLY A 287 -28.99 2.75 -9.39
C GLY A 287 -28.07 2.45 -8.23
N LYS A 288 -27.88 1.16 -7.95
CA LYS A 288 -26.97 0.65 -6.93
C LYS A 288 -26.03 -0.39 -7.53
N LEU A 289 -24.75 -0.21 -7.35
CA LEU A 289 -23.72 -1.20 -7.69
C LEU A 289 -23.00 -1.64 -6.43
N THR A 290 -22.95 -2.95 -6.20
CA THR A 290 -22.00 -3.58 -5.30
C THR A 290 -21.09 -4.48 -6.11
N MET A 291 -19.78 -4.26 -6.02
CA MET A 291 -18.76 -5.07 -6.68
C MET A 291 -17.90 -5.76 -5.61
N ASP A 292 -18.08 -7.06 -5.49
CA ASP A 292 -17.35 -7.93 -4.58
C ASP A 292 -16.31 -8.80 -5.33
N GLY A 293 -16.17 -8.60 -6.65
CA GLY A 293 -15.24 -9.32 -7.51
C GLY A 293 -15.53 -9.04 -8.99
N GLY A 294 -14.95 -9.85 -9.88
CA GLY A 294 -15.09 -9.72 -11.33
C GLY A 294 -14.10 -8.75 -11.98
N THR A 295 -14.17 -8.67 -13.30
CA THR A 295 -13.24 -7.86 -14.12
C THR A 295 -14.01 -6.93 -15.05
N ILE A 296 -13.63 -5.65 -15.06
CA ILE A 296 -14.11 -4.62 -15.96
C ILE A 296 -12.91 -4.14 -16.78
N SER A 297 -12.84 -4.53 -18.08
CA SER A 297 -11.60 -4.31 -18.82
C SER A 297 -11.80 -3.89 -20.28
N GLY A 298 -10.92 -3.01 -20.77
CA GLY A 298 -10.88 -2.61 -22.18
C GLY A 298 -12.13 -1.87 -22.67
N ASN A 299 -12.99 -1.41 -21.78
CA ASN A 299 -14.20 -0.68 -22.13
C ASN A 299 -13.88 0.79 -22.43
N LYS A 300 -14.73 1.43 -23.25
CA LYS A 300 -14.53 2.79 -23.72
C LYS A 300 -15.78 3.65 -23.55
N ALA A 301 -15.59 4.87 -23.03
CA ALA A 301 -16.64 5.89 -22.94
C ALA A 301 -16.01 7.29 -22.85
N PRO A 302 -16.73 8.36 -23.18
CA PRO A 302 -16.27 9.73 -22.91
C PRO A 302 -16.13 10.04 -21.41
N PHE A 303 -16.98 9.42 -20.56
CA PHE A 303 -16.99 9.56 -19.10
C PHE A 303 -17.01 8.17 -18.47
N GLY A 304 -15.97 7.84 -17.68
CA GLY A 304 -15.88 6.52 -17.05
C GLY A 304 -15.72 5.37 -18.04
N GLY A 305 -14.54 5.20 -18.62
CA GLY A 305 -14.28 4.09 -19.55
C GLY A 305 -14.72 2.74 -19.00
N GLY A 306 -14.37 2.46 -17.73
CA GLY A 306 -14.84 1.28 -16.99
C GLY A 306 -16.20 1.50 -16.36
N ILE A 307 -16.31 2.41 -15.39
CA ILE A 307 -17.52 2.69 -14.62
C ILE A 307 -17.84 4.17 -14.67
N GLY A 308 -19.08 4.51 -14.98
CA GLY A 308 -19.60 5.87 -14.87
C GLY A 308 -20.71 5.94 -13.82
N VAL A 309 -20.60 6.87 -12.86
CA VAL A 309 -21.58 7.04 -11.79
C VAL A 309 -22.12 8.45 -11.79
N VAL A 310 -23.45 8.58 -11.82
CA VAL A 310 -24.11 9.88 -11.82
C VAL A 310 -25.40 9.84 -11.00
N ASP A 311 -25.57 10.84 -10.15
CA ASP A 311 -26.78 10.93 -9.31
C ASP A 311 -28.05 11.12 -10.11
N TYR A 312 -27.92 11.68 -11.29
CA TYR A 312 -29.04 12.04 -12.12
C TYR A 312 -28.69 12.16 -13.60
N LEU A 313 -29.52 11.58 -14.46
CA LEU A 313 -29.47 11.76 -15.91
C LEU A 313 -30.52 12.79 -16.32
N THR A 314 -30.13 13.74 -17.18
CA THR A 314 -30.96 14.88 -17.55
C THR A 314 -32.27 14.55 -18.21
N SER A 315 -33.22 15.41 -17.95
CA SER A 315 -34.52 15.44 -18.59
C SER A 315 -34.53 16.18 -19.93
N ALA A 316 -35.55 15.92 -20.70
CA ALA A 316 -35.79 16.56 -22.01
C ALA A 316 -36.08 18.06 -21.95
N ASP A 317 -36.18 18.67 -20.77
CA ASP A 317 -36.39 20.11 -20.59
C ASP A 317 -35.10 20.94 -20.58
N GLY A 318 -33.99 20.37 -20.92
CA GLY A 318 -32.68 21.04 -21.00
C GLY A 318 -32.10 21.45 -19.68
N LYS A 319 -32.68 21.02 -18.55
CA LYS A 319 -32.11 21.24 -17.21
C LYS A 319 -31.05 20.22 -16.92
N ARG A 320 -29.89 20.73 -16.68
CA ARG A 320 -28.65 19.98 -16.65
C ARG A 320 -28.47 19.19 -15.38
N PHE A 321 -27.76 18.16 -15.55
CA PHE A 321 -26.90 17.49 -14.62
C PHE A 321 -26.54 18.43 -13.47
N GLY A 322 -27.10 18.25 -12.32
CA GLY A 322 -26.71 18.99 -11.15
C GLY A 322 -27.59 20.13 -10.69
N GLU A 323 -28.79 20.26 -11.15
CA GLU A 323 -29.71 21.16 -10.44
C GLU A 323 -29.94 20.72 -8.98
N THR A 324 -29.70 21.64 -8.06
CA THR A 324 -29.63 21.43 -6.62
C THR A 324 -30.85 20.75 -6.00
N ARG A 325 -32.03 20.88 -6.59
CA ARG A 325 -33.25 20.32 -6.02
C ARG A 325 -33.36 18.79 -6.11
N TRP A 326 -32.63 18.15 -7.05
CA TRP A 326 -32.70 16.71 -7.26
C TRP A 326 -31.50 15.94 -6.69
N ARG A 327 -30.35 16.61 -6.56
CA ARG A 327 -29.09 16.04 -6.08
C ARG A 327 -29.12 15.37 -4.70
N GLY A 328 -30.14 15.57 -3.94
CA GLY A 328 -30.27 15.01 -2.60
C GLY A 328 -31.29 13.89 -2.48
N PHE A 329 -32.14 13.69 -3.48
CA PHE A 329 -33.25 12.75 -3.37
C PHE A 329 -32.96 11.35 -3.89
N PHE A 330 -32.08 11.19 -4.90
CA PHE A 330 -31.82 9.92 -5.54
C PHE A 330 -30.34 9.78 -5.91
N PRO A 331 -29.45 9.60 -4.92
CA PRO A 331 -28.03 9.38 -5.22
C PRO A 331 -27.83 7.99 -5.82
N ALA A 332 -27.10 7.94 -6.92
CA ALA A 332 -26.51 6.69 -7.40
C ALA A 332 -25.50 6.20 -6.36
N SER A 333 -25.59 4.94 -5.97
CA SER A 333 -24.72 4.39 -4.93
C SER A 333 -23.80 3.32 -5.51
N VAL A 334 -22.52 3.45 -5.25
CA VAL A 334 -21.52 2.46 -5.67
C VAL A 334 -20.65 2.07 -4.48
N THR A 335 -20.54 0.77 -4.27
CA THR A 335 -19.61 0.19 -3.30
C THR A 335 -18.74 -0.84 -4.02
N ILE A 336 -17.43 -0.65 -3.99
CA ILE A 336 -16.44 -1.59 -4.54
C ILE A 336 -15.67 -2.17 -3.35
N ASN A 337 -15.84 -3.46 -3.10
CA ASN A 337 -15.14 -4.18 -2.04
C ASN A 337 -13.96 -4.99 -2.58
N ASP A 338 -14.02 -5.42 -3.84
CA ASP A 338 -12.96 -6.13 -4.54
C ASP A 338 -13.20 -6.09 -6.05
N GLY A 339 -12.25 -6.55 -6.84
CA GLY A 339 -12.32 -6.69 -8.30
C GLY A 339 -11.24 -5.91 -9.05
N LEU A 340 -11.25 -6.06 -10.38
CA LEU A 340 -10.23 -5.49 -11.25
C LEU A 340 -10.87 -4.58 -12.30
N ILE A 341 -10.51 -3.31 -12.30
CA ILE A 341 -10.88 -2.30 -13.30
C ILE A 341 -9.62 -1.93 -14.08
N THR A 342 -9.45 -2.48 -15.28
CA THR A 342 -8.17 -2.40 -15.98
C THR A 342 -8.29 -2.12 -17.48
N GLY A 343 -7.34 -1.34 -18.01
CA GLY A 343 -7.22 -1.09 -19.45
C GLY A 343 -8.42 -0.37 -20.07
N ASN A 344 -9.24 0.30 -19.26
CA ASN A 344 -10.39 1.04 -19.76
C ASN A 344 -9.97 2.44 -20.22
N GLU A 345 -10.72 3.02 -21.15
CA GLU A 345 -10.38 4.27 -21.80
C GLU A 345 -11.51 5.30 -21.70
N ALA A 346 -11.21 6.47 -21.14
CA ALA A 346 -12.06 7.64 -21.26
C ALA A 346 -11.66 8.42 -22.53
N THR A 347 -12.55 8.38 -23.57
CA THR A 347 -12.26 8.90 -24.89
C THR A 347 -12.56 10.40 -25.01
N MET A 348 -11.88 11.08 -25.94
CA MET A 348 -12.16 12.48 -26.29
C MET A 348 -13.37 12.64 -27.25
N THR A 349 -14.15 11.62 -27.45
CA THR A 349 -15.32 11.66 -28.34
C THR A 349 -16.35 12.68 -27.84
N ALA A 350 -16.77 13.56 -28.69
CA ALA A 350 -17.78 14.55 -28.36
C ALA A 350 -19.12 13.86 -28.03
N VAL A 351 -19.70 14.25 -26.91
CA VAL A 351 -21.01 13.76 -26.50
C VAL A 351 -22.05 14.76 -26.94
N THR A 352 -22.97 14.31 -27.82
CA THR A 352 -24.06 15.12 -28.32
C THR A 352 -25.28 15.13 -27.39
N SER A 353 -25.31 14.24 -26.39
CA SER A 353 -26.41 14.14 -25.45
C SER A 353 -26.22 15.09 -24.24
N GLN A 354 -27.35 15.52 -23.65
CA GLN A 354 -27.42 16.56 -22.64
C GLN A 354 -26.96 16.10 -21.23
N ILE A 355 -26.21 15.02 -21.12
CA ILE A 355 -25.79 14.42 -19.85
C ILE A 355 -24.63 15.19 -19.21
N THR A 356 -24.04 16.08 -19.95
CA THR A 356 -22.83 16.74 -19.53
C THR A 356 -23.11 18.05 -18.83
N ASP A 357 -22.50 18.24 -17.65
CA ASP A 357 -22.14 19.59 -17.20
C ASP A 357 -21.54 20.31 -18.41
N PRO A 358 -22.01 21.52 -18.77
CA PRO A 358 -21.47 22.29 -19.90
C PRO A 358 -19.97 22.55 -19.72
N ASN A 359 -19.46 22.43 -18.52
CA ASN A 359 -18.06 22.55 -18.21
C ASN A 359 -17.36 21.18 -18.06
N ALA A 360 -18.09 20.06 -18.16
CA ALA A 360 -17.49 18.75 -18.13
C ALA A 360 -16.82 18.46 -19.46
N GLU A 361 -15.55 18.36 -19.44
CA GLU A 361 -14.74 18.04 -20.61
C GLU A 361 -14.70 16.51 -20.77
N ASN A 362 -14.93 16.01 -21.97
CA ASN A 362 -14.82 14.58 -22.33
C ASN A 362 -13.42 14.05 -22.00
N GLY A 363 -13.29 12.73 -21.92
CA GLY A 363 -12.02 12.08 -21.67
C GLY A 363 -11.63 12.06 -20.20
N VAL A 364 -12.61 11.88 -19.30
CA VAL A 364 -12.38 11.90 -17.86
C VAL A 364 -12.77 10.59 -17.19
N GLY A 365 -11.92 10.08 -16.28
CA GLY A 365 -12.12 8.86 -15.53
C GLY A 365 -11.95 7.60 -16.39
N GLY A 366 -10.72 7.26 -16.78
CA GLY A 366 -10.46 6.06 -17.58
C GLY A 366 -10.99 4.79 -16.93
N GLY A 367 -10.67 4.57 -15.67
CA GLY A 367 -11.24 3.50 -14.86
C GLY A 367 -12.64 3.84 -14.36
N MET A 368 -12.78 5.01 -13.72
CA MET A 368 -14.05 5.42 -13.11
C MET A 368 -14.28 6.93 -13.18
N TYR A 369 -15.51 7.32 -13.49
CA TYR A 369 -16.03 8.68 -13.39
C TYR A 369 -17.04 8.76 -12.23
N VAL A 370 -16.84 9.70 -11.32
CA VAL A 370 -17.65 9.88 -10.13
C VAL A 370 -18.37 11.22 -10.17
N ALA A 371 -19.69 11.19 -10.29
CA ALA A 371 -20.56 12.33 -10.16
C ALA A 371 -21.72 11.99 -9.19
N SER A 372 -21.37 11.43 -8.05
CA SER A 372 -22.25 11.09 -6.93
C SER A 372 -21.53 11.30 -5.61
N LYS A 373 -22.29 11.53 -4.55
CA LYS A 373 -21.80 11.64 -3.18
C LYS A 373 -21.75 10.31 -2.41
N GLU A 374 -22.25 9.23 -3.01
CA GLU A 374 -22.33 7.91 -2.35
C GLU A 374 -21.48 6.88 -3.09
N VAL A 375 -20.18 7.15 -3.19
CA VAL A 375 -19.21 6.25 -3.80
C VAL A 375 -18.17 5.85 -2.77
N TYR A 376 -18.10 4.55 -2.52
CA TYR A 376 -17.21 3.93 -1.52
C TYR A 376 -16.35 2.87 -2.20
N ILE A 377 -15.04 3.03 -2.16
CA ILE A 377 -14.07 2.05 -2.65
C ILE A 377 -13.32 1.49 -1.44
N ASN A 378 -13.69 0.30 -1.00
CA ASN A 378 -13.14 -0.38 0.16
C ASN A 378 -12.03 -1.36 -0.21
N GLY A 379 -11.95 -1.75 -1.48
CA GLY A 379 -10.97 -2.68 -2.02
C GLY A 379 -10.97 -2.65 -3.55
N GLY A 380 -10.09 -3.47 -4.16
CA GLY A 380 -10.00 -3.62 -5.61
C GLY A 380 -8.88 -2.81 -6.26
N GLN A 381 -8.73 -3.01 -7.56
CA GLN A 381 -7.60 -2.49 -8.32
C GLN A 381 -8.06 -1.69 -9.54
N PHE A 382 -7.52 -0.49 -9.70
CA PHE A 382 -7.68 0.39 -10.86
C PHE A 382 -6.32 0.48 -11.57
N THR A 383 -6.18 -0.29 -12.65
CA THR A 383 -4.86 -0.45 -13.27
C THR A 383 -4.87 -0.20 -14.77
N ASN A 384 -3.82 0.45 -15.27
CA ASN A 384 -3.60 0.64 -16.71
C ASN A 384 -4.78 1.31 -17.46
N ASN A 385 -5.60 2.08 -16.75
CA ASN A 385 -6.67 2.83 -17.38
C ASN A 385 -6.13 4.14 -17.99
N THR A 386 -6.76 4.62 -19.03
CA THR A 386 -6.32 5.81 -19.76
C THR A 386 -7.45 6.82 -19.87
N ALA A 387 -7.14 8.08 -19.62
CA ALA A 387 -8.07 9.18 -19.88
C ALA A 387 -7.45 10.20 -20.84
N GLY A 388 -8.27 10.67 -21.78
CA GLY A 388 -7.84 11.67 -22.75
C GLY A 388 -7.52 13.03 -22.12
N LYS A 389 -8.06 13.30 -20.93
CA LYS A 389 -7.91 14.60 -20.28
C LYS A 389 -7.53 14.56 -18.80
N GLN A 390 -8.29 13.84 -17.97
CA GLN A 390 -8.12 13.88 -16.51
C GLN A 390 -8.53 12.56 -15.84
N GLY A 391 -7.81 12.17 -14.78
CA GLY A 391 -8.12 11.00 -13.96
C GLY A 391 -8.03 9.70 -14.74
N GLY A 392 -6.83 9.26 -15.09
CA GLY A 392 -6.61 8.01 -15.80
C GLY A 392 -7.22 6.83 -15.06
N GLY A 393 -6.98 6.73 -13.75
CA GLY A 393 -7.64 5.76 -12.89
C GLY A 393 -9.05 6.19 -12.53
N ILE A 394 -9.17 7.29 -11.78
CA ILE A 394 -10.43 7.78 -11.22
C ILE A 394 -10.53 9.29 -11.42
N TYR A 395 -11.71 9.77 -11.76
CA TYR A 395 -12.03 11.20 -11.80
C TYR A 395 -13.29 11.49 -10.97
N VAL A 396 -13.17 12.47 -10.08
CA VAL A 396 -14.31 12.97 -9.30
C VAL A 396 -14.73 14.33 -9.86
N ALA A 397 -15.96 14.40 -10.37
CA ALA A 397 -16.53 15.60 -10.98
C ALA A 397 -16.74 16.74 -9.96
N SER A 398 -17.20 17.89 -10.46
CA SER A 398 -17.41 19.09 -9.65
C SER A 398 -18.34 18.85 -8.45
N VAL A 399 -18.08 19.57 -7.38
CA VAL A 399 -18.88 19.51 -6.13
C VAL A 399 -20.40 19.56 -6.35
N PRO A 400 -21.17 18.89 -5.51
CA PRO A 400 -20.82 18.33 -4.19
C PRO A 400 -20.47 16.84 -4.14
N TYR A 401 -19.90 16.28 -5.19
CA TYR A 401 -19.61 14.87 -5.27
C TYR A 401 -18.48 14.47 -4.34
N LYS A 402 -18.58 13.24 -3.79
CA LYS A 402 -17.62 12.70 -2.83
C LYS A 402 -17.24 11.28 -3.19
N LEU A 403 -15.95 11.01 -3.16
CA LEU A 403 -15.38 9.67 -3.20
C LEU A 403 -14.73 9.37 -1.86
N GLN A 404 -15.08 8.24 -1.25
CA GLN A 404 -14.39 7.72 -0.09
C GLN A 404 -13.66 6.43 -0.46
N MET A 405 -12.38 6.37 -0.12
CA MET A 405 -11.51 5.23 -0.41
C MET A 405 -10.97 4.66 0.90
N GLY A 406 -10.91 3.33 1.01
CA GLY A 406 -10.27 2.63 2.11
C GLY A 406 -8.74 2.77 2.08
N LYS A 407 -8.01 1.83 2.68
CA LYS A 407 -6.53 1.81 2.65
C LYS A 407 -6.03 1.81 1.21
N THR A 408 -5.62 2.99 0.73
CA THR A 408 -5.38 3.26 -0.68
C THR A 408 -3.90 3.46 -0.98
N LEU A 409 -3.43 2.78 -2.01
CA LEU A 409 -2.11 2.98 -2.61
C LEU A 409 -2.26 3.56 -4.01
N VAL A 410 -1.65 4.73 -4.25
CA VAL A 410 -1.59 5.39 -5.55
C VAL A 410 -0.12 5.43 -5.98
N THR A 411 0.25 4.58 -6.94
CA THR A 411 1.66 4.40 -7.33
C THR A 411 1.80 4.06 -8.81
N GLY A 412 2.90 4.46 -9.43
CA GLY A 412 3.21 4.10 -10.80
C GLY A 412 2.25 4.69 -11.86
N ASN A 413 1.49 5.73 -11.53
CA ASN A 413 0.62 6.41 -12.48
C ASN A 413 1.38 7.53 -13.20
N THR A 414 0.94 7.88 -14.40
CA THR A 414 1.61 8.87 -15.22
C THR A 414 0.63 9.96 -15.68
N ALA A 415 0.98 11.22 -15.41
CA ALA A 415 0.35 12.37 -16.04
C ALA A 415 1.32 12.97 -17.06
N THR A 416 0.83 13.34 -18.26
CA THR A 416 1.69 14.01 -19.22
C THR A 416 1.92 15.47 -18.88
N LYS A 417 1.17 16.02 -17.92
CA LYS A 417 1.28 17.41 -17.47
C LYS A 417 1.48 17.50 -15.96
N ILE A 418 0.43 17.37 -15.14
CA ILE A 418 0.50 17.60 -13.69
C ILE A 418 -0.25 16.53 -12.90
N GLY A 419 0.22 16.29 -11.67
CA GLY A 419 -0.41 15.39 -10.73
C GLY A 419 -0.36 13.95 -11.19
N GLY A 420 0.81 13.33 -11.26
CA GLY A 420 0.96 11.93 -11.67
C GLY A 420 0.08 10.99 -10.87
N GLY A 421 0.14 11.11 -9.55
CA GLY A 421 -0.74 10.38 -8.64
C GLY A 421 -2.13 11.00 -8.54
N MET A 422 -2.19 12.28 -8.17
CA MET A 422 -3.46 13.00 -7.97
C MET A 422 -3.37 14.44 -8.43
N TRP A 423 -4.46 14.93 -9.00
CA TRP A 423 -4.67 16.31 -9.37
C TRP A 423 -5.98 16.85 -8.82
N LEU A 424 -5.92 18.02 -8.21
CA LEU A 424 -7.05 18.75 -7.65
C LEU A 424 -7.34 20.00 -8.49
N CYS A 425 -8.57 20.11 -8.97
CA CYS A 425 -8.98 21.23 -9.85
C CYS A 425 -9.28 22.50 -9.06
N PRO A 426 -8.94 23.68 -9.60
CA PRO A 426 -9.22 24.95 -8.94
C PRO A 426 -10.70 25.34 -8.92
N THR A 427 -11.52 24.77 -9.80
CA THR A 427 -12.93 25.16 -9.97
C THR A 427 -13.90 24.42 -9.04
N GLY A 428 -13.44 23.38 -8.37
CA GLY A 428 -14.23 22.57 -7.46
C GLY A 428 -14.01 22.97 -5.99
N SER A 429 -14.95 22.64 -5.12
CA SER A 429 -14.73 22.58 -3.67
C SER A 429 -14.36 21.13 -3.33
N ALA A 430 -13.14 20.93 -2.90
CA ALA A 430 -12.65 19.59 -2.59
C ALA A 430 -12.01 19.57 -1.20
N THR A 431 -12.41 18.60 -0.39
CA THR A 431 -11.67 18.23 0.81
C THR A 431 -10.96 16.93 0.54
N THR A 432 -9.63 16.94 0.58
CA THR A 432 -8.80 15.78 0.30
C THR A 432 -7.90 15.50 1.48
N ALA A 433 -8.02 14.31 2.04
CA ALA A 433 -7.16 13.83 3.11
C ALA A 433 -6.19 12.77 2.56
N VAL A 434 -4.92 13.11 2.42
CA VAL A 434 -3.83 12.18 2.11
C VAL A 434 -3.17 11.82 3.44
N THR A 435 -3.93 11.17 4.31
CA THR A 435 -3.52 10.82 5.67
C THR A 435 -4.07 9.44 6.03
N ASN A 436 -3.46 8.77 6.98
CA ASN A 436 -3.99 7.59 7.73
C ASN A 436 -4.71 6.49 6.93
N GLY A 437 -4.80 6.58 5.65
CA GLY A 437 -5.52 5.64 4.79
C GLY A 437 -5.04 5.69 3.34
N ALA A 438 -4.00 6.49 3.05
CA ALA A 438 -3.44 6.58 1.69
C ALA A 438 -1.92 6.72 1.71
N SER A 439 -1.29 6.09 0.72
CA SER A 439 0.11 6.32 0.36
C SER A 439 0.20 6.70 -1.11
N PHE A 440 1.00 7.73 -1.38
CA PHE A 440 1.33 8.20 -2.72
C PHE A 440 2.83 8.13 -2.89
N PHE A 441 3.30 7.43 -3.91
CA PHE A 441 4.72 7.39 -4.27
C PHE A 441 4.95 6.80 -5.66
N ASP A 442 6.11 7.09 -6.25
CA ASP A 442 6.54 6.55 -7.55
C ASP A 442 5.57 6.87 -8.70
N ASN A 443 4.74 7.90 -8.59
CA ASN A 443 3.98 8.43 -9.70
C ASN A 443 4.83 9.43 -10.50
N LYS A 444 4.42 9.78 -11.69
CA LYS A 444 5.15 10.69 -12.57
C LYS A 444 4.26 11.72 -13.21
N ALA A 445 4.70 12.97 -13.21
CA ALA A 445 4.13 14.05 -13.99
C ALA A 445 5.12 14.47 -15.07
N GLY A 446 4.66 14.62 -16.33
CA GLY A 446 5.50 14.95 -17.48
C GLY A 446 6.26 13.79 -18.10
N ASN A 447 7.28 14.08 -18.89
CA ASN A 447 8.01 13.08 -19.68
C ASN A 447 9.06 12.28 -18.89
N GLY A 448 9.09 12.43 -17.57
CA GLY A 448 9.93 11.60 -16.70
C GLY A 448 11.37 12.07 -16.48
N ALA A 449 11.74 13.25 -16.94
CA ALA A 449 13.02 13.88 -16.60
C ALA A 449 12.87 14.69 -15.31
N GLU A 450 13.41 14.20 -14.21
CA GLU A 450 13.23 14.80 -12.88
C GLU A 450 13.79 16.23 -12.73
N ASN A 451 14.69 16.66 -13.62
CA ASN A 451 15.44 17.90 -13.44
C ASN A 451 15.30 18.93 -14.57
N ASN A 452 14.57 18.67 -15.65
CA ASN A 452 14.49 19.55 -16.80
C ASN A 452 13.12 19.60 -17.47
N ASP A 453 12.07 19.14 -16.81
CA ASP A 453 10.73 19.15 -17.37
C ASP A 453 10.10 20.52 -17.23
N THR A 454 10.21 21.33 -18.28
CA THR A 454 9.64 22.67 -18.31
C THR A 454 8.12 22.71 -18.49
N GLY A 455 7.44 21.60 -18.46
CA GLY A 455 6.00 21.54 -18.72
C GLY A 455 5.19 20.74 -17.72
N SER A 456 5.77 20.32 -16.60
CA SER A 456 5.14 19.40 -15.67
C SER A 456 5.52 19.66 -14.23
N ALA A 457 4.63 19.29 -13.30
CA ALA A 457 4.85 19.44 -11.87
C ALA A 457 3.98 18.46 -11.07
N GLY A 458 4.41 18.14 -9.86
CA GLY A 458 3.67 17.31 -8.93
C GLY A 458 3.62 15.84 -9.33
N ASP A 459 4.73 15.12 -9.18
CA ASP A 459 4.77 13.70 -9.46
C ASP A 459 3.65 12.96 -8.72
N ASP A 460 3.46 13.25 -7.44
CA ASP A 460 2.48 12.55 -6.63
C ASP A 460 1.18 13.34 -6.45
N VAL A 461 1.25 14.62 -6.13
CA VAL A 461 0.07 15.47 -5.93
C VAL A 461 0.27 16.84 -6.56
N ALA A 462 -0.73 17.32 -7.29
CA ALA A 462 -0.83 18.68 -7.76
C ALA A 462 -2.16 19.30 -7.33
N SER A 463 -2.10 20.48 -6.72
CA SER A 463 -3.25 21.29 -6.35
C SER A 463 -3.11 22.67 -6.96
N ILE A 464 -4.08 23.06 -7.77
CA ILE A 464 -4.08 24.35 -8.46
C ILE A 464 -4.89 25.34 -7.64
N ASN A 465 -4.32 26.56 -7.49
CA ASN A 465 -4.98 27.65 -6.79
C ASN A 465 -6.40 27.90 -7.31
N LYS A 466 -7.30 28.14 -6.39
CA LYS A 466 -8.72 28.31 -6.64
C LYS A 466 -9.14 29.76 -6.67
N GLN A 467 -10.22 30.06 -7.42
CA GLN A 467 -10.85 31.39 -7.39
C GLN A 467 -11.51 31.72 -6.04
N ASP A 468 -11.92 30.66 -5.28
CA ASP A 468 -12.38 30.80 -3.90
C ASP A 468 -11.56 29.88 -2.98
N PRO A 469 -10.49 30.38 -2.37
CA PRO A 469 -9.59 29.59 -1.52
C PRO A 469 -10.28 28.90 -0.34
N ALA A 470 -11.35 29.48 0.19
CA ALA A 470 -12.03 28.97 1.38
C ALA A 470 -12.74 27.61 1.18
N SER A 471 -12.83 27.11 -0.03
CA SER A 471 -13.57 25.86 -0.33
C SER A 471 -12.69 24.71 -0.78
N GLN A 472 -11.38 24.86 -0.77
CA GLN A 472 -10.44 23.78 -1.07
C GLN A 472 -9.51 23.52 0.11
N THR A 473 -9.52 22.28 0.59
CA THR A 473 -8.69 21.82 1.69
C THR A 473 -7.89 20.60 1.25
N LEU A 474 -6.57 20.65 1.38
CA LEU A 474 -5.69 19.50 1.22
C LEU A 474 -5.05 19.19 2.56
N ILE A 475 -5.30 18.00 3.09
CA ILE A 475 -4.75 17.52 4.36
C ILE A 475 -3.65 16.52 4.04
N LEU A 476 -2.42 16.83 4.48
CA LEU A 476 -1.26 15.94 4.34
C LEU A 476 -0.85 15.42 5.71
N SER A 477 -0.36 14.20 5.75
CA SER A 477 0.26 13.60 6.94
C SER A 477 1.67 13.09 6.61
N ASN A 478 2.49 12.96 7.64
CA ASN A 478 3.73 12.21 7.55
C ASN A 478 3.54 10.72 7.43
N ASN A 479 2.43 10.22 7.95
CA ASN A 479 2.19 8.81 8.02
C ASN A 479 1.50 8.37 6.74
N GLY A 480 2.16 7.51 5.98
CA GLY A 480 1.54 6.73 4.94
C GLY A 480 0.75 5.56 5.51
N LEU A 481 0.50 4.55 4.68
CA LEU A 481 -0.10 3.30 5.14
C LEU A 481 0.85 2.58 6.11
N ASP A 482 0.28 1.89 7.10
CA ASP A 482 0.99 1.08 8.10
C ASP A 482 1.98 1.86 8.97
N ASN A 483 1.68 3.11 9.29
CA ASN A 483 2.49 3.99 10.16
C ASN A 483 3.90 4.31 9.63
N TRP A 484 4.15 4.13 8.34
CA TRP A 484 5.41 4.53 7.71
C TRP A 484 5.41 6.01 7.38
N LEU A 485 6.53 6.68 7.64
CA LEU A 485 6.65 8.11 7.40
C LEU A 485 6.74 8.43 5.90
N VAL A 486 6.06 9.50 5.53
CA VAL A 486 6.11 10.11 4.21
C VAL A 486 6.62 11.52 4.35
N HIS A 487 7.66 11.86 3.61
CA HIS A 487 8.18 13.22 3.51
C HIS A 487 7.69 13.86 2.22
N TRP A 488 7.12 15.05 2.34
CA TRP A 488 6.61 15.80 1.21
C TRP A 488 7.60 16.88 0.79
N TYR A 489 7.88 16.95 -0.48
CA TYR A 489 8.82 17.90 -1.08
C TYR A 489 8.16 18.69 -2.18
N GLU A 490 8.58 19.93 -2.36
CA GLU A 490 8.20 20.74 -3.50
C GLU A 490 8.70 20.09 -4.80
N ASP A 491 7.83 19.98 -5.79
CA ASP A 491 8.11 19.29 -7.07
C ASP A 491 7.72 20.19 -8.26
N GLY A 492 8.49 21.24 -8.44
CA GLY A 492 8.26 22.23 -9.47
C GLY A 492 7.19 23.25 -9.11
N LYS A 493 6.97 24.20 -10.01
CA LYS A 493 5.95 25.25 -9.90
C LYS A 493 4.97 25.16 -11.07
N ILE A 494 3.71 25.40 -10.78
CA ILE A 494 2.64 25.37 -11.76
C ILE A 494 2.39 26.80 -12.25
N ASP A 495 2.32 27.03 -13.57
CA ASP A 495 2.04 28.34 -14.14
C ASP A 495 0.59 28.82 -13.92
N GLU A 496 0.30 30.08 -14.28
CA GLU A 496 -1.02 30.67 -14.07
C GLU A 496 -2.10 30.15 -15.02
N ALA A 497 -1.71 29.54 -16.13
CA ALA A 497 -2.65 29.15 -17.19
C ALA A 497 -3.38 27.84 -16.90
N TYR A 498 -3.22 27.20 -15.76
CA TYR A 498 -3.77 25.90 -15.42
C TYR A 498 -3.41 24.76 -16.42
N LEU A 499 -2.45 25.01 -17.26
CA LEU A 499 -2.05 24.08 -18.32
C LEU A 499 -1.06 23.03 -17.81
N GLY A 500 -0.64 23.15 -16.56
CA GLY A 500 0.31 22.27 -15.94
C GLY A 500 1.74 22.46 -16.39
N ASN A 501 2.08 23.68 -16.80
CA ASN A 501 3.45 24.02 -17.10
C ASN A 501 4.15 24.47 -15.82
N SER A 502 5.39 24.03 -15.64
CA SER A 502 6.26 24.56 -14.59
C SER A 502 6.86 25.91 -15.03
N ASP A 503 7.32 26.71 -14.06
CA ASP A 503 8.02 27.97 -14.34
C ASP A 503 9.51 27.78 -14.72
N GLY A 504 9.94 26.56 -15.00
CA GLY A 504 11.31 26.20 -15.30
C GLY A 504 12.21 26.06 -14.06
N SER A 505 11.67 26.20 -12.85
CA SER A 505 12.42 25.85 -11.64
C SER A 505 12.71 24.35 -11.59
N PRO A 506 13.80 23.93 -10.93
CA PRO A 506 14.06 22.50 -10.73
C PRO A 506 12.91 21.84 -10.04
N ARG A 507 12.43 20.74 -10.59
CA ARG A 507 11.51 19.84 -9.91
C ARG A 507 12.29 19.18 -8.79
N TYR A 508 11.65 18.98 -7.66
CA TYR A 508 12.26 18.34 -6.51
C TYR A 508 13.68 18.87 -6.19
N PRO A 509 13.81 19.94 -5.42
CA PRO A 509 15.08 20.63 -5.18
C PRO A 509 16.11 19.79 -4.41
N ASN A 510 15.85 18.52 -4.14
CA ASN A 510 16.72 17.58 -3.43
C ASN A 510 17.17 18.13 -2.08
N THR A 511 16.27 18.57 -1.28
CA THR A 511 16.56 19.06 0.07
C THR A 511 16.63 17.89 1.05
N VAL A 512 17.51 18.00 2.04
CA VAL A 512 17.62 17.03 3.13
C VAL A 512 16.48 17.12 4.15
N SER A 513 15.62 18.09 4.00
CA SER A 513 14.46 18.30 4.87
C SER A 513 13.21 18.49 4.04
N PRO A 514 12.05 17.98 4.48
CA PRO A 514 10.78 18.25 3.83
C PRO A 514 10.50 19.74 3.75
N VAL A 515 10.07 20.23 2.57
CA VAL A 515 9.75 21.65 2.35
C VAL A 515 8.31 22.00 2.65
N VAL A 516 7.45 20.99 2.77
CA VAL A 516 6.03 21.19 3.06
C VAL A 516 5.74 20.73 4.47
N ASP A 517 5.31 21.65 5.32
CA ASP A 517 4.78 21.32 6.62
C ASP A 517 3.48 20.53 6.46
N ARG A 518 3.29 19.58 7.34
CA ARG A 518 2.13 18.71 7.35
C ARG A 518 0.96 19.39 8.02
N GLY A 519 -0.20 18.85 7.77
CA GLY A 519 -1.44 19.36 8.31
C GLY A 519 -2.38 19.80 7.21
N THR A 520 -3.25 20.72 7.56
CA THR A 520 -4.26 21.23 6.65
C THR A 520 -3.70 22.38 5.84
N LEU A 521 -3.73 22.25 4.52
CA LEU A 521 -3.47 23.33 3.58
C LEU A 521 -4.81 23.97 3.23
N ASP A 522 -5.41 24.63 4.21
CA ASP A 522 -6.64 25.39 4.05
C ASP A 522 -6.40 26.68 3.29
N GLY A 523 -7.33 27.00 2.41
CA GLY A 523 -7.27 28.24 1.67
C GLY A 523 -6.00 28.36 0.86
N ILE A 524 -5.64 27.30 0.12
CA ILE A 524 -4.46 27.30 -0.74
C ILE A 524 -4.49 28.56 -1.63
N THR A 525 -3.65 29.51 -1.30
CA THR A 525 -3.46 30.73 -2.08
C THR A 525 -2.40 30.56 -3.15
N GLU A 526 -1.64 29.49 -3.08
CA GLU A 526 -0.54 29.16 -3.99
C GLU A 526 -0.76 27.81 -4.65
N LYS A 527 -0.22 27.66 -5.83
CA LYS A 527 -0.21 26.42 -6.58
C LYS A 527 0.83 25.49 -5.98
N ILE A 528 0.39 24.28 -5.62
CA ILE A 528 1.25 23.32 -4.93
C ILE A 528 1.46 22.11 -5.83
N ALA A 529 2.71 21.80 -6.08
CA ALA A 529 3.16 20.59 -6.74
C ALA A 529 4.07 19.82 -5.77
N LEU A 530 3.76 18.55 -5.50
CA LEU A 530 4.37 17.78 -4.44
C LEU A 530 4.86 16.42 -4.94
N LYS A 531 5.99 15.99 -4.36
CA LYS A 531 6.51 14.64 -4.45
C LYS A 531 6.64 14.03 -3.05
N ALA A 532 6.18 12.81 -2.89
CA ALA A 532 6.34 12.04 -1.67
C ALA A 532 7.59 11.16 -1.75
N ILE A 533 8.39 11.16 -0.70
CA ILE A 533 9.52 10.24 -0.53
C ILE A 533 9.18 9.28 0.59
N VAL A 534 9.22 7.99 0.28
CA VAL A 534 8.94 6.89 1.19
C VAL A 534 10.10 5.90 1.08
N SER A 535 10.56 5.34 2.20
CA SER A 535 11.61 4.31 2.19
C SER A 535 11.14 3.04 1.46
N ASP A 536 12.06 2.20 1.01
CA ASP A 536 11.69 0.95 0.32
C ASP A 536 10.90 0.01 1.23
N GLU A 537 11.22 -0.02 2.52
CA GLU A 537 10.48 -0.76 3.53
C GLU A 537 9.06 -0.20 3.71
N GLY A 538 8.93 1.13 3.73
CA GLY A 538 7.64 1.81 3.79
C GLY A 538 6.79 1.55 2.54
N LYS A 539 7.40 1.53 1.36
CA LYS A 539 6.72 1.14 0.11
C LYS A 539 6.26 -0.31 0.15
N ALA A 540 7.08 -1.22 0.67
CA ALA A 540 6.72 -2.63 0.83
C ALA A 540 5.57 -2.79 1.83
N ALA A 541 5.64 -2.12 2.98
CA ALA A 541 4.58 -2.12 3.98
C ALA A 541 3.26 -1.60 3.42
N ALA A 542 3.28 -0.47 2.71
CA ALA A 542 2.11 0.09 2.06
C ALA A 542 1.46 -0.89 1.06
N ARG A 543 2.27 -1.57 0.24
CA ARG A 543 1.78 -2.59 -0.70
C ARG A 543 1.11 -3.77 0.01
N ASN A 544 1.63 -4.19 1.16
CA ASN A 544 1.11 -5.32 1.92
C ASN A 544 -0.24 -5.05 2.58
N VAL A 545 -0.51 -3.80 2.97
CA VAL A 545 -1.75 -3.44 3.67
C VAL A 545 -2.76 -2.72 2.81
N ALA A 546 -2.39 -2.31 1.60
CA ALA A 546 -3.30 -1.65 0.68
C ALA A 546 -4.47 -2.58 0.30
N LYS A 547 -5.68 -2.06 0.40
CA LYS A 547 -6.90 -2.71 -0.09
C LYS A 547 -7.31 -2.16 -1.43
N VAL A 548 -7.08 -0.87 -1.67
CA VAL A 548 -7.34 -0.20 -2.94
C VAL A 548 -6.01 0.13 -3.60
N ILE A 549 -5.82 -0.30 -4.83
CA ILE A 549 -4.60 -0.05 -5.60
C ILE A 549 -4.95 0.71 -6.88
N VAL A 550 -4.38 1.90 -7.05
CA VAL A 550 -4.50 2.74 -8.24
C VAL A 550 -3.11 2.85 -8.88
N THR A 551 -2.88 2.10 -9.95
CA THR A 551 -1.53 2.01 -10.55
C THR A 551 -1.52 1.86 -12.07
N GLY A 552 -0.45 2.34 -12.70
CA GLY A 552 -0.25 2.22 -14.16
C GLY A 552 -1.24 3.03 -15.00
N ASN A 553 -2.04 3.91 -14.41
CA ASN A 553 -3.02 4.70 -15.13
C ASN A 553 -2.38 5.93 -15.76
N THR A 554 -2.97 6.43 -16.85
CA THR A 554 -2.41 7.53 -17.64
C THR A 554 -3.45 8.58 -17.97
N ALA A 555 -3.11 9.87 -17.81
CA ALA A 555 -3.92 11.00 -18.28
C ALA A 555 -3.03 12.24 -18.46
N PRO A 556 -3.47 13.29 -19.15
CA PRO A 556 -2.79 14.58 -19.11
C PRO A 556 -2.72 15.20 -17.71
N ARG A 557 -3.76 15.01 -16.88
CA ARG A 557 -3.81 15.49 -15.49
C ARG A 557 -4.39 14.41 -14.57
N GLY A 558 -3.79 14.21 -13.39
CA GLY A 558 -4.21 13.18 -12.46
C GLY A 558 -4.14 11.77 -13.07
N GLY A 559 -2.94 11.27 -13.35
CA GLY A 559 -2.78 9.94 -13.94
C GLY A 559 -3.53 8.87 -13.15
N GLY A 560 -3.42 8.90 -11.82
CA GLY A 560 -4.18 8.06 -10.93
C GLY A 560 -5.57 8.61 -10.65
N ILE A 561 -5.65 9.79 -10.02
CA ILE A 561 -6.90 10.39 -9.55
C ILE A 561 -6.96 11.85 -9.99
N GLY A 562 -8.03 12.25 -10.63
CA GLY A 562 -8.37 13.63 -10.91
C GLY A 562 -9.60 14.04 -10.09
N SER A 563 -9.63 15.25 -9.52
CA SER A 563 -10.76 15.63 -8.69
C SER A 563 -11.10 17.11 -8.76
N ASN A 564 -12.40 17.37 -8.98
CA ASN A 564 -13.06 18.66 -8.75
C ASN A 564 -13.97 18.56 -7.51
N GLY A 565 -14.22 17.38 -6.98
CA GLY A 565 -15.06 17.11 -5.84
C GLY A 565 -14.25 16.75 -4.59
N ALA A 566 -14.92 16.26 -3.56
CA ALA A 566 -14.28 15.77 -2.34
C ALA A 566 -13.74 14.36 -2.51
N VAL A 567 -12.51 14.12 -2.06
CA VAL A 567 -11.91 12.79 -1.96
C VAL A 567 -11.47 12.56 -0.52
N ALA A 568 -11.94 11.50 0.09
CA ALA A 568 -11.53 11.07 1.42
C ALA A 568 -10.81 9.73 1.35
N PHE A 569 -9.72 9.58 2.07
CA PHE A 569 -8.97 8.34 2.18
C PHE A 569 -9.06 7.82 3.62
N GLY A 570 -9.47 6.56 3.78
CA GLY A 570 -9.67 5.97 5.09
C GLY A 570 -10.91 6.53 5.80
N THR A 571 -10.88 6.50 7.12
CA THR A 571 -11.88 7.18 7.96
C THR A 571 -11.58 8.67 8.04
N ASP A 572 -12.55 9.50 8.40
CA ASP A 572 -12.37 10.94 8.60
C ASP A 572 -11.11 11.22 9.42
N PRO A 573 -10.38 12.33 9.16
CA PRO A 573 -9.18 12.68 9.91
C PRO A 573 -9.56 12.86 11.40
N VAL A 574 -9.45 11.77 12.14
CA VAL A 574 -9.58 11.77 13.57
C VAL A 574 -8.28 12.37 14.14
N ASN A 575 -8.37 13.17 15.18
CA ASN A 575 -7.22 13.57 15.98
C ASN A 575 -6.64 12.32 16.64
N TYR A 576 -5.72 11.66 15.96
CA TYR A 576 -4.99 10.55 16.54
C TYR A 576 -3.98 11.05 17.55
N ASP A 577 -3.81 10.30 18.62
CA ASP A 577 -2.72 10.53 19.56
C ASP A 577 -1.39 10.33 18.85
N LYS A 578 -0.57 11.38 18.84
CA LYS A 578 0.72 11.42 18.16
C LYS A 578 1.83 11.80 19.12
N VAL A 579 3.04 11.39 18.74
CA VAL A 579 4.26 11.77 19.45
C VAL A 579 5.30 12.29 18.45
N ASP A 580 6.23 13.09 18.94
CA ASP A 580 7.36 13.59 18.17
C ASP A 580 8.65 13.07 18.76
N LEU A 581 9.66 12.84 17.93
CA LEU A 581 11.00 12.41 18.33
C LEU A 581 12.05 13.30 17.68
N THR A 582 12.93 13.91 18.45
CA THR A 582 14.06 14.67 17.94
C THR A 582 15.34 13.87 18.02
N VAL A 583 16.09 13.81 16.94
CA VAL A 583 17.45 13.27 16.90
C VAL A 583 18.43 14.41 16.70
N SER A 584 19.49 14.44 17.51
CA SER A 584 20.58 15.39 17.38
C SER A 584 21.91 14.64 17.35
N LYS A 585 22.81 15.03 16.46
CA LYS A 585 24.14 14.47 16.30
C LYS A 585 25.18 15.40 16.90
N MET A 586 26.07 14.86 17.70
CA MET A 586 27.21 15.58 18.27
C MET A 586 28.53 14.87 17.92
N TRP A 587 29.53 15.66 17.59
CA TRP A 587 30.89 15.16 17.37
C TRP A 587 31.79 15.67 18.49
N GLU A 588 32.40 14.79 19.25
CA GLU A 588 33.36 15.17 20.28
C GLU A 588 34.78 14.97 19.76
N ASN A 589 35.56 16.03 19.86
CA ASN A 589 36.97 16.05 19.45
C ASN A 589 37.27 15.60 18.03
N SER A 590 36.27 15.58 17.16
CA SER A 590 36.41 15.06 15.80
C SER A 590 36.58 16.18 14.80
N ASN A 591 37.50 15.95 13.89
CA ASN A 591 37.54 16.68 12.65
C ASN A 591 36.46 16.11 11.73
N THR A 592 35.33 16.84 11.56
CA THR A 592 34.19 16.41 10.73
C THR A 592 34.47 16.56 9.23
N SER A 593 35.68 16.94 8.84
CA SER A 593 36.04 17.25 7.44
C SER A 593 35.90 16.06 6.49
N HIS A 594 35.79 14.83 6.98
CA HIS A 594 35.66 13.61 6.16
C HIS A 594 34.31 12.93 6.24
N VAL A 595 33.38 13.43 7.05
CA VAL A 595 32.02 12.92 7.14
C VAL A 595 31.04 14.06 6.83
N THR A 596 30.50 14.05 5.61
CA THR A 596 29.57 15.10 5.16
C THR A 596 28.16 14.90 5.67
N SER A 597 27.78 13.64 5.88
CA SER A 597 26.46 13.27 6.41
C SER A 597 26.50 11.89 7.08
N VAL A 598 25.56 11.64 7.97
CA VAL A 598 25.33 10.35 8.63
C VAL A 598 23.88 9.97 8.45
N THR A 599 23.61 8.75 8.01
CA THR A 599 22.24 8.23 7.94
C THR A 599 21.78 7.81 9.34
N VAL A 600 20.60 8.27 9.73
CA VAL A 600 19.95 7.88 10.99
C VAL A 600 18.62 7.24 10.68
N GLY A 601 18.43 5.99 11.06
CA GLY A 601 17.16 5.27 10.96
C GLY A 601 16.26 5.53 12.15
N LEU A 602 14.97 5.63 11.91
CA LEU A 602 13.90 5.63 12.90
C LEU A 602 13.25 4.25 12.96
N PHE A 603 13.14 3.73 14.18
CA PHE A 603 12.58 2.40 14.44
C PHE A 603 11.34 2.49 15.34
N ARG A 604 10.45 1.51 15.18
CA ARG A 604 9.22 1.37 15.93
C ARG A 604 9.11 -0.03 16.52
N ILE A 605 8.64 -0.11 17.76
CA ILE A 605 8.28 -1.34 18.45
C ILE A 605 7.04 -1.08 19.30
N THR A 606 6.18 -2.06 19.49
CA THR A 606 5.05 -1.91 20.43
C THR A 606 5.55 -1.94 21.88
N LYS A 607 4.86 -1.22 22.78
CA LYS A 607 5.23 -1.18 24.20
C LYS A 607 5.27 -2.57 24.84
N ALA A 608 4.33 -3.44 24.49
CA ALA A 608 4.30 -4.81 25.00
C ALA A 608 5.59 -5.59 24.64
N ASN A 609 6.05 -5.50 23.40
CA ASN A 609 7.28 -6.13 22.95
C ASN A 609 8.52 -5.45 23.58
N PHE A 610 8.48 -4.12 23.72
CA PHE A 610 9.56 -3.38 24.35
C PHE A 610 9.70 -3.71 25.86
N ASP A 611 8.58 -3.81 26.57
CA ASP A 611 8.58 -4.18 27.98
C ASP A 611 9.07 -5.62 28.21
N ALA A 612 8.83 -6.51 27.27
CA ALA A 612 9.31 -7.89 27.31
C ALA A 612 10.84 -8.04 27.12
N VAL A 613 11.55 -6.96 26.71
CA VAL A 613 13.01 -6.97 26.62
C VAL A 613 13.61 -7.09 28.01
N ALA A 614 14.20 -8.24 28.33
CA ALA A 614 14.86 -8.51 29.58
C ALA A 614 16.27 -7.90 29.58
N LEU A 615 16.59 -7.11 30.60
CA LEU A 615 17.94 -6.61 30.85
C LEU A 615 18.71 -7.62 31.65
N THR A 616 19.85 -8.09 31.14
CA THR A 616 20.70 -9.09 31.78
C THR A 616 22.17 -8.66 31.79
N ASN A 617 22.88 -9.03 32.85
CA ASN A 617 24.33 -8.96 32.92
C ASN A 617 25.00 -9.92 31.91
N ALA A 618 26.30 -9.84 31.75
CA ALA A 618 27.07 -10.71 30.86
C ALA A 618 27.01 -12.21 31.27
N ASP A 619 26.76 -12.49 32.54
CA ASP A 619 26.56 -13.85 33.07
C ASP A 619 25.12 -14.39 32.89
N GLY A 620 24.21 -13.59 32.30
CA GLY A 620 22.80 -13.93 32.05
C GLY A 620 21.88 -13.68 33.26
N SER A 621 22.39 -13.23 34.40
CA SER A 621 21.59 -12.81 35.56
C SER A 621 20.83 -11.51 35.26
N ALA A 622 19.70 -11.27 35.93
CA ALA A 622 18.94 -10.02 35.74
C ALA A 622 19.78 -8.81 36.15
N LEU A 623 19.75 -7.77 35.29
CA LEU A 623 20.42 -6.50 35.62
C LEU A 623 19.65 -5.80 36.75
N ASP A 624 20.36 -5.38 37.80
CA ASP A 624 19.78 -4.52 38.82
C ASP A 624 19.60 -3.10 38.25
N THR A 625 18.34 -2.70 38.06
CA THR A 625 17.98 -1.38 37.56
C THR A 625 17.64 -0.39 38.65
N THR A 626 17.89 -0.73 39.92
CA THR A 626 17.67 0.14 41.10
C THR A 626 18.54 1.38 40.97
N GLY A 627 17.92 2.55 40.89
CA GLY A 627 18.66 3.83 40.76
C GLY A 627 18.89 4.27 39.31
N MET A 628 18.57 3.46 38.32
CA MET A 628 18.56 3.91 36.91
C MET A 628 17.34 4.78 36.64
N SER A 629 17.54 5.85 35.89
CA SER A 629 16.44 6.66 35.39
C SER A 629 15.64 5.91 34.30
N GLU A 630 14.40 6.34 34.06
CA GLU A 630 13.55 5.80 32.95
C GLU A 630 14.27 5.89 31.60
N SER A 631 15.01 6.96 31.36
CA SER A 631 15.79 7.16 30.13
C SER A 631 16.96 6.20 29.98
N GLU A 632 17.64 5.87 31.08
CA GLU A 632 18.72 4.89 31.07
C GLU A 632 18.21 3.47 30.88
N ILE A 633 17.10 3.12 31.52
CA ILE A 633 16.42 1.83 31.29
C ILE A 633 15.95 1.72 29.84
N PHE A 634 15.36 2.81 29.29
CA PHE A 634 14.97 2.87 27.90
C PHE A 634 16.17 2.60 26.98
N GLN A 635 17.28 3.33 27.18
CA GLN A 635 18.47 3.17 26.35
C GLN A 635 19.02 1.74 26.42
N ALA A 636 19.15 1.18 27.64
CA ALA A 636 19.63 -0.19 27.83
C ALA A 636 18.76 -1.23 27.12
N LYS A 637 17.42 -1.06 27.14
CA LYS A 637 16.50 -1.95 26.40
C LYS A 637 16.67 -1.81 24.89
N VAL A 638 16.81 -0.59 24.38
CA VAL A 638 17.07 -0.38 22.94
C VAL A 638 18.39 -1.04 22.52
N ASP A 639 19.46 -0.91 23.33
CA ASP A 639 20.75 -1.52 23.04
C ASP A 639 20.67 -3.05 23.02
N LYS A 640 19.97 -3.63 23.98
CA LYS A 640 19.73 -5.08 24.03
C LYS A 640 18.90 -5.58 22.84
N LEU A 641 17.87 -4.83 22.47
CA LEU A 641 16.99 -5.12 21.34
C LEU A 641 17.78 -5.14 20.02
N MET A 642 18.58 -4.10 19.78
CA MET A 642 19.40 -4.00 18.55
C MET A 642 20.46 -5.09 18.47
N ALA A 643 21.10 -5.42 19.61
CA ALA A 643 22.08 -6.50 19.68
C ALA A 643 21.49 -7.90 19.46
N SER A 644 20.20 -8.09 19.77
CA SER A 644 19.54 -9.40 19.66
C SER A 644 19.18 -9.80 18.23
N GLY A 645 19.12 -8.85 17.30
CA GLY A 645 18.62 -9.08 15.92
C GLY A 645 17.17 -9.57 15.86
N ALA A 646 16.39 -9.36 16.92
CA ALA A 646 15.01 -9.82 17.02
C ALA A 646 14.09 -9.08 16.02
N ASN A 647 13.24 -9.80 15.30
CA ASN A 647 12.26 -9.26 14.36
C ASN A 647 11.03 -8.63 15.06
N THR A 648 11.21 -8.05 16.25
CA THR A 648 10.11 -7.46 17.03
C THR A 648 9.97 -5.96 16.84
N TYR A 649 10.86 -5.35 16.10
CA TYR A 649 10.86 -3.93 15.74
C TYR A 649 10.96 -3.75 14.22
N ALA A 650 10.53 -2.61 13.72
CA ALA A 650 10.60 -2.27 12.30
C ALA A 650 11.27 -0.91 12.09
N GLN A 651 12.14 -0.80 11.12
CA GLN A 651 12.56 0.50 10.61
C GLN A 651 11.39 1.12 9.85
N ILE A 652 11.04 2.35 10.18
CA ILE A 652 9.90 3.04 9.56
C ILE A 652 10.32 4.26 8.74
N ASP A 653 11.51 4.79 8.99
CA ASP A 653 12.05 5.93 8.25
C ASP A 653 13.57 6.03 8.42
N GLN A 654 14.20 6.89 7.64
CA GLN A 654 15.59 7.29 7.80
C GLN A 654 15.82 8.72 7.30
N VAL A 655 16.79 9.38 7.87
CA VAL A 655 17.17 10.75 7.52
C VAL A 655 18.70 10.90 7.49
N ALA A 656 19.20 11.75 6.60
CA ALA A 656 20.61 12.15 6.59
C ALA A 656 20.78 13.37 7.50
N LEU A 657 21.61 13.26 8.53
CA LEU A 657 22.05 14.37 9.35
C LEU A 657 23.37 14.94 8.80
N SER A 658 23.44 16.25 8.66
CA SER A 658 24.60 16.96 8.09
C SER A 658 24.63 18.41 8.58
N ASN A 659 25.63 19.17 8.14
CA ASN A 659 25.68 20.62 8.38
C ASN A 659 24.45 21.36 7.80
N ALA A 660 23.81 20.82 6.76
CA ALA A 660 22.65 21.46 6.10
C ALA A 660 21.41 21.50 7.02
N ASN A 661 21.29 20.61 7.98
CA ASN A 661 20.20 20.56 8.95
C ASN A 661 20.71 20.71 10.41
N ASP A 662 21.88 21.36 10.60
CA ASP A 662 22.52 21.57 11.90
C ASP A 662 22.69 20.25 12.71
N TRP A 663 22.90 19.15 12.01
CA TRP A 663 23.02 17.81 12.59
C TRP A 663 21.82 17.42 13.45
N LYS A 664 20.61 17.88 13.10
CA LYS A 664 19.40 17.66 13.86
C LYS A 664 18.21 17.41 12.96
N PHE A 665 17.31 16.52 13.38
CA PHE A 665 16.05 16.28 12.73
C PHE A 665 14.94 15.97 13.73
N LYS A 666 13.72 16.43 13.43
CA LYS A 666 12.55 16.12 14.25
C LYS A 666 11.56 15.29 13.41
N PHE A 667 11.41 14.03 13.77
CA PHE A 667 10.31 13.20 13.30
C PHE A 667 9.05 13.63 14.04
N VAL A 668 8.02 13.98 13.29
CA VAL A 668 6.76 14.49 13.85
C VAL A 668 5.59 13.65 13.39
N ASP A 669 4.44 13.80 14.05
CA ASP A 669 3.20 13.10 13.73
C ASP A 669 3.33 11.56 13.75
N LEU A 670 4.22 11.03 14.58
CA LEU A 670 4.32 9.59 14.79
C LEU A 670 3.10 9.10 15.54
N LEU A 671 2.40 8.11 15.00
CA LEU A 671 1.22 7.56 15.66
C LEU A 671 1.61 6.90 17.00
N LYS A 672 1.02 7.38 18.08
CA LYS A 672 1.25 6.83 19.42
C LYS A 672 0.70 5.40 19.56
N TYR A 673 -0.29 5.04 18.77
CA TYR A 673 -0.93 3.73 18.80
C TYR A 673 -1.10 3.19 17.38
N ASP A 674 -1.09 1.86 17.23
CA ASP A 674 -1.39 1.22 15.96
C ASP A 674 -2.88 1.36 15.60
N MET A 675 -3.15 1.29 14.31
CA MET A 675 -4.50 1.30 13.79
C MET A 675 -5.02 -0.14 13.68
N VAL A 676 -6.12 -0.44 14.36
CA VAL A 676 -6.83 -1.72 14.28
C VAL A 676 -8.28 -1.47 13.90
N ASN A 677 -8.74 -2.02 12.79
CA ASN A 677 -10.10 -1.81 12.29
C ASN A 677 -10.49 -0.31 12.20
N ASP A 678 -9.57 0.50 11.65
CA ASP A 678 -9.73 1.94 11.45
C ASP A 678 -9.89 2.79 12.73
N ALA A 679 -9.52 2.24 13.89
CA ALA A 679 -9.42 2.95 15.17
C ALA A 679 -8.04 2.75 15.81
N GLN A 680 -7.59 3.69 16.65
CA GLN A 680 -6.35 3.51 17.40
C GLN A 680 -6.54 2.45 18.50
N ASP A 681 -5.62 1.47 18.57
CA ASP A 681 -5.53 0.54 19.69
C ASP A 681 -4.82 1.22 20.88
N THR A 682 -5.58 1.92 21.71
CA THR A 682 -5.04 2.65 22.85
C THR A 682 -4.47 1.76 23.97
N THR A 683 -4.54 0.45 23.82
CA THR A 683 -4.06 -0.51 24.84
C THR A 683 -2.54 -0.74 24.76
N ASN A 684 -1.95 -0.57 23.56
CA ASN A 684 -0.55 -0.91 23.31
C ASN A 684 0.18 0.20 22.53
N PRO A 685 0.72 1.21 23.19
CA PRO A 685 1.37 2.31 22.50
C PRO A 685 2.65 1.89 21.77
N ASN A 686 2.99 2.64 20.74
CA ASN A 686 4.24 2.53 20.01
C ASN A 686 5.39 3.23 20.75
N ILE A 687 6.54 2.60 20.75
CA ILE A 687 7.82 3.13 21.21
C ILE A 687 8.69 3.38 19.98
N TYR A 688 9.29 4.57 19.93
CA TYR A 688 10.16 4.99 18.84
C TYR A 688 11.58 5.23 19.33
N PHE A 689 12.57 4.82 18.51
CA PHE A 689 13.99 5.05 18.80
C PHE A 689 14.77 5.21 17.49
N ALA A 690 15.97 5.78 17.59
CA ALA A 690 16.82 6.06 16.43
C ALA A 690 18.21 5.42 16.57
N ARG A 691 18.84 5.08 15.46
CA ARG A 691 20.21 4.60 15.35
C ARG A 691 20.89 5.18 14.12
N GLU A 692 22.15 5.46 14.20
CA GLU A 692 22.96 5.84 13.05
C GLU A 692 23.52 4.61 12.32
N MET A 693 23.73 4.75 11.03
CA MET A 693 24.29 3.74 10.17
C MET A 693 25.77 4.07 9.90
N ASP A 694 26.63 3.10 10.07
CA ASP A 694 28.04 3.23 9.72
C ASP A 694 28.28 3.14 8.19
N THR A 695 29.51 3.35 7.76
CA THR A 695 29.85 3.32 6.32
C THR A 695 29.72 1.91 5.72
N ASP A 696 29.78 0.88 6.55
CA ASP A 696 29.63 -0.53 6.12
C ASP A 696 28.14 -0.95 6.02
N GLY A 697 27.22 -0.02 6.34
CA GLY A 697 25.77 -0.25 6.28
C GLY A 697 25.20 -0.93 7.52
N ASN A 698 25.92 -0.95 8.64
CA ASN A 698 25.44 -1.52 9.89
C ASN A 698 24.92 -0.43 10.83
N TRP A 699 23.91 -0.75 11.62
CA TRP A 699 23.44 0.13 12.68
C TRP A 699 24.45 0.13 13.83
N ALA A 700 25.07 1.29 14.10
CA ALA A 700 26.10 1.43 15.10
C ALA A 700 25.57 1.08 16.50
N ALA A 701 26.24 0.16 17.17
CA ALA A 701 25.90 -0.22 18.52
C ALA A 701 26.37 0.85 19.53
N ASN A 702 25.67 0.94 20.66
CA ASN A 702 26.04 1.89 21.72
C ASN A 702 27.40 1.54 22.33
N ASP A 703 28.27 2.53 22.50
CA ASP A 703 29.64 2.41 23.02
C ASP A 703 30.50 1.35 22.30
N ALA A 704 30.19 1.06 21.05
CA ALA A 704 30.98 0.18 20.22
C ALA A 704 31.70 0.95 19.11
N ASN A 705 32.79 0.36 18.59
CA ASN A 705 33.51 0.94 17.49
C ASN A 705 32.77 0.68 16.18
N ALA A 706 32.60 1.71 15.37
CA ALA A 706 31.98 1.67 14.05
C ALA A 706 32.84 2.46 13.05
N THR A 707 32.71 2.13 11.75
CA THR A 707 33.51 2.78 10.70
C THR A 707 32.72 3.94 10.07
N PHE A 708 33.27 5.15 10.11
CA PHE A 708 32.73 6.31 9.43
C PHE A 708 33.77 6.91 8.48
N GLY A 709 33.59 6.70 7.19
CA GLY A 709 34.61 7.05 6.20
C GLY A 709 35.91 6.25 6.43
N ALA A 710 37.02 6.96 6.66
CA ALA A 710 38.31 6.32 6.94
C ALA A 710 38.60 6.20 8.47
N GLN A 711 37.68 6.56 9.32
CA GLN A 711 37.90 6.61 10.77
C GLN A 711 37.11 5.55 11.55
N GLN A 712 37.71 5.11 12.64
CA GLN A 712 37.02 4.35 13.67
C GLN A 712 36.41 5.32 14.67
N ILE A 713 35.10 5.28 14.81
CA ILE A 713 34.32 6.14 15.69
C ILE A 713 33.63 5.28 16.73
N ARG A 714 33.49 5.78 17.93
CA ARG A 714 32.66 5.21 18.99
C ARG A 714 31.38 6.01 19.07
N ALA A 715 30.27 5.36 18.75
CA ALA A 715 28.95 5.94 18.85
C ALA A 715 28.37 5.72 20.24
N SER A 716 27.81 6.76 20.86
CA SER A 716 27.05 6.64 22.08
C SER A 716 25.70 7.35 21.96
N TYR A 717 24.69 6.82 22.64
CA TYR A 717 23.31 7.27 22.55
C TYR A 717 22.79 7.66 23.91
N LYS A 718 22.14 8.83 23.97
CA LYS A 718 21.48 9.30 25.19
C LYS A 718 20.03 9.64 24.88
N ALA A 719 19.11 8.94 25.53
CA ALA A 719 17.69 9.20 25.43
C ALA A 719 17.22 10.20 26.50
N THR A 720 16.23 11.02 26.16
CA THR A 720 15.58 11.94 27.11
C THR A 720 14.09 11.98 26.78
N LYS A 721 13.24 11.64 27.75
CA LYS A 721 11.78 11.68 27.56
C LYS A 721 11.32 13.12 27.31
N ASN A 722 10.57 13.34 26.24
CA ASN A 722 10.04 14.66 25.88
C ASN A 722 8.58 14.84 26.32
N ALA A 723 8.02 16.03 26.07
CA ALA A 723 6.67 16.38 26.48
C ALA A 723 5.57 15.55 25.79
N SER A 724 5.83 14.99 24.58
CA SER A 724 4.88 14.12 23.88
C SER A 724 4.87 12.67 24.42
N GLY A 725 5.83 12.34 25.29
CA GLY A 725 6.02 11.01 25.85
C GLY A 725 6.95 10.08 25.08
N ALA A 726 7.49 10.54 23.94
CA ALA A 726 8.57 9.86 23.23
C ALA A 726 9.95 10.21 23.84
N TYR A 727 10.99 9.59 23.30
CA TYR A 727 12.36 9.79 23.77
C TYR A 727 13.21 10.46 22.68
N ASP A 728 13.49 11.76 22.87
CA ASP A 728 14.50 12.46 22.07
C ASP A 728 15.86 11.81 22.26
N GLN A 729 16.65 11.73 21.20
CA GLN A 729 17.94 11.06 21.22
C GLN A 729 19.08 11.97 20.79
N VAL A 730 20.16 11.95 21.56
CA VAL A 730 21.44 12.55 21.23
C VAL A 730 22.41 11.45 20.87
N ILE A 731 22.91 11.46 19.65
CA ILE A 731 23.94 10.55 19.14
C ILE A 731 25.27 11.30 19.23
N LYS A 732 26.20 10.80 20.05
CA LYS A 732 27.53 11.38 20.21
C LYS A 732 28.56 10.46 19.60
N ASN A 733 29.39 10.99 18.69
CA ASN A 733 30.50 10.25 18.11
C ASN A 733 31.83 10.78 18.64
N GLU A 734 32.67 9.86 19.09
CA GLU A 734 34.03 10.12 19.57
C GLU A 734 35.00 9.28 18.72
N GLU A 735 36.09 9.91 18.27
CA GLU A 735 37.15 9.21 17.55
C GLU A 735 37.85 8.21 18.43
N VAL A 736 38.05 6.98 17.99
CA VAL A 736 38.82 5.96 18.71
C VAL A 736 40.30 6.29 18.62
N LYS A 737 40.82 6.90 19.68
CA LYS A 737 42.25 7.22 19.75
C LYS A 737 43.08 5.96 19.94
N LYS A 738 44.14 5.87 19.14
CA LYS A 738 45.07 4.75 19.17
C LYS A 738 46.47 5.24 19.54
N THR A 739 47.24 4.37 20.19
CA THR A 739 48.63 4.57 20.53
C THR A 739 49.44 3.39 20.07
N GLU A 740 50.77 3.51 20.19
CA GLU A 740 51.72 2.47 19.87
C GLU A 740 52.84 2.44 20.88
N ILE A 741 53.55 1.29 21.03
CA ILE A 741 54.67 1.13 21.93
C ILE A 741 55.79 0.48 21.14
N GLU A 742 56.91 1.21 21.03
CA GLU A 742 58.18 0.68 20.47
C GLU A 742 59.12 0.25 21.59
N VAL A 743 59.47 -1.00 21.61
CA VAL A 743 60.31 -1.59 22.61
C VAL A 743 61.73 -1.82 22.05
N THR A 744 62.74 -1.28 22.70
CA THR A 744 64.12 -1.52 22.39
C THR A 744 64.81 -2.34 23.46
N LYS A 745 65.52 -3.35 23.11
CA LYS A 745 66.32 -4.16 24.04
C LYS A 745 67.77 -3.69 24.10
N LYS A 746 68.27 -3.43 25.30
CA LYS A 746 69.69 -3.13 25.57
C LYS A 746 70.35 -4.19 26.42
N TRP A 747 71.63 -4.44 26.21
CA TRP A 747 72.43 -5.38 26.97
C TRP A 747 73.61 -4.66 27.61
N VAL A 748 73.87 -4.96 28.88
CA VAL A 748 75.04 -4.57 29.58
C VAL A 748 75.80 -5.82 30.03
N GLY A 749 76.98 -6.07 29.40
CA GLY A 749 77.69 -7.30 29.43
C GLY A 749 77.38 -8.27 28.26
N ASP A 750 77.49 -9.57 28.53
CA ASP A 750 77.26 -10.57 27.45
C ASP A 750 75.80 -10.50 26.96
N ARG A 751 75.66 -10.60 25.67
CA ARG A 751 74.39 -10.62 24.98
C ARG A 751 73.95 -12.05 24.65
N GLU A 752 72.72 -12.36 24.77
CA GLU A 752 72.08 -13.61 24.28
C GLU A 752 71.58 -13.46 22.84
N SER A 753 71.18 -14.58 22.21
CA SER A 753 70.71 -14.59 20.79
C SER A 753 69.31 -13.99 20.61
N LYS A 754 68.45 -14.16 21.61
CA LYS A 754 67.05 -13.64 21.59
C LYS A 754 66.48 -13.55 22.98
N VAL A 755 65.43 -12.71 23.15
CA VAL A 755 64.52 -12.69 24.29
C VAL A 755 63.10 -12.54 23.76
N GLU A 756 62.11 -12.89 24.51
CA GLU A 756 60.69 -12.66 24.25
C GLU A 756 60.13 -11.61 25.14
N VAL A 757 59.25 -10.76 24.61
CA VAL A 757 58.54 -9.72 25.35
C VAL A 757 57.05 -9.88 25.18
N GLN A 758 56.28 -9.70 26.29
CA GLN A 758 54.80 -9.77 26.31
C GLN A 758 54.26 -8.38 26.61
N LEU A 759 53.28 -7.97 25.78
CA LEU A 759 52.48 -6.77 26.04
C LEU A 759 51.37 -7.11 27.05
N TYR A 760 51.14 -6.18 27.96
CA TYR A 760 50.04 -6.25 28.92
C TYR A 760 49.16 -5.03 28.78
N LYS A 761 47.86 -5.23 28.90
CA LYS A 761 46.87 -4.18 29.01
C LYS A 761 46.14 -4.30 30.33
N ASN A 762 46.12 -3.24 31.11
CA ASN A 762 45.51 -3.21 32.46
C ASN A 762 45.94 -4.40 33.35
N GLY A 763 47.24 -4.79 33.26
CA GLY A 763 47.83 -5.89 34.00
C GLY A 763 47.60 -7.29 33.38
N ASN A 764 46.81 -7.46 32.37
CA ASN A 764 46.55 -8.73 31.69
C ASN A 764 47.37 -8.85 30.37
N PRO A 765 47.89 -10.04 30.04
CA PRO A 765 48.62 -10.25 28.80
C PRO A 765 47.72 -9.99 27.59
N LEU A 766 48.23 -9.26 26.58
CA LEU A 766 47.56 -8.91 25.36
C LEU A 766 48.29 -9.46 24.13
N GLY A 767 47.62 -10.32 23.35
CA GLY A 767 48.20 -10.91 22.15
C GLY A 767 49.36 -11.87 22.43
N ALA A 768 50.07 -12.29 21.37
CA ALA A 768 51.23 -13.16 21.46
C ALA A 768 52.49 -12.41 21.86
N SER A 769 53.44 -13.10 22.54
CA SER A 769 54.78 -12.54 22.82
C SER A 769 55.54 -12.28 21.52
N ARG A 770 56.46 -11.34 21.54
CA ARG A 770 57.33 -10.99 20.37
C ARG A 770 58.78 -11.21 20.69
N VAL A 771 59.53 -11.73 19.73
CA VAL A 771 60.97 -12.02 19.82
C VAL A 771 61.77 -10.76 19.54
N LEU A 772 62.73 -10.44 20.38
CA LEU A 772 63.75 -9.41 20.22
C LEU A 772 65.11 -10.13 19.98
N GLU A 773 65.73 -9.88 18.84
CA GLU A 773 67.00 -10.51 18.44
C GLU A 773 67.79 -9.61 17.46
N GLY A 774 68.99 -10.04 17.09
CA GLY A 774 69.81 -9.27 16.16
C GLY A 774 69.20 -9.03 14.79
N ALA A 775 68.37 -9.94 14.30
CA ALA A 775 67.72 -9.82 13.00
C ALA A 775 66.69 -8.63 12.96
N ASN A 776 66.05 -8.28 14.05
CA ASN A 776 65.17 -7.14 14.18
C ASN A 776 65.78 -5.93 14.89
N ASN A 777 67.12 -5.84 14.93
CA ASN A 777 67.85 -4.76 15.60
C ASN A 777 67.47 -4.61 17.08
N TRP A 778 67.01 -5.68 17.70
CA TRP A 778 66.58 -5.69 19.07
C TRP A 778 65.40 -4.74 19.38
N THR A 779 64.54 -4.51 18.37
CA THR A 779 63.37 -3.65 18.51
C THR A 779 62.10 -4.38 18.06
N THR A 780 60.96 -4.03 18.63
CA THR A 780 59.63 -4.44 18.18
C THR A 780 58.63 -3.32 18.50
N LYS A 781 57.53 -3.27 17.69
CA LYS A 781 56.53 -2.24 17.82
C LYS A 781 55.18 -2.89 18.00
N PHE A 782 54.49 -2.56 19.09
CA PHE A 782 53.09 -2.86 19.29
C PHE A 782 52.30 -1.65 18.87
N ASP A 783 51.52 -1.76 17.81
CA ASP A 783 50.74 -0.72 17.15
C ASP A 783 49.25 -0.97 17.34
N ASN A 784 48.43 0.00 16.94
CA ASN A 784 46.99 -0.10 16.89
C ASN A 784 46.36 -0.33 18.31
N LEU A 785 46.96 0.18 19.39
CA LEU A 785 46.50 0.02 20.75
C LEU A 785 45.48 1.09 21.09
N GLU A 786 44.27 0.69 21.51
CA GLU A 786 43.23 1.66 21.90
C GLU A 786 43.64 2.39 23.20
N VAL A 787 43.57 3.73 23.19
CA VAL A 787 43.82 4.54 24.39
C VAL A 787 42.81 4.27 25.48
N ARG A 788 41.56 3.98 25.10
CA ARG A 788 40.48 3.70 26.06
C ARG A 788 39.55 2.63 25.48
N ASP A 789 39.12 1.68 26.30
CA ASP A 789 38.14 0.67 25.87
C ASP A 789 36.73 1.26 25.80
N ALA A 790 35.87 0.58 25.03
CA ALA A 790 34.46 0.91 24.97
C ALA A 790 33.81 0.83 26.35
N GLY A 791 33.06 1.87 26.73
CA GLY A 791 32.42 1.96 28.06
C GLY A 791 33.33 2.22 29.24
N ALA A 792 34.67 2.30 29.06
CA ALA A 792 35.58 2.62 30.13
C ALA A 792 35.66 4.14 30.39
N THR A 793 35.75 4.51 31.66
CA THR A 793 35.95 5.92 32.11
C THR A 793 37.41 6.32 32.17
N GLU A 794 38.33 5.34 32.20
CA GLU A 794 39.75 5.53 32.33
C GLU A 794 40.52 4.99 31.12
N ASP A 795 41.65 5.59 30.84
CA ASP A 795 42.54 5.18 29.77
C ASP A 795 43.22 3.84 30.08
N ASN A 796 43.47 3.05 29.04
CA ASN A 796 44.18 1.79 29.19
C ASN A 796 45.63 1.98 29.61
N VAL A 797 46.07 1.22 30.58
CA VAL A 797 47.47 1.20 31.05
C VAL A 797 48.20 0.05 30.34
N TYR A 798 49.17 0.41 29.52
CA TYR A 798 50.00 -0.57 28.83
C TYR A 798 51.34 -0.73 29.47
N SER A 799 51.85 -1.96 29.53
CA SER A 799 53.22 -2.29 29.94
C SER A 799 53.77 -3.46 29.14
N VAL A 800 55.08 -3.53 29.01
CA VAL A 800 55.75 -4.64 28.34
C VAL A 800 56.79 -5.25 29.30
N ARG A 801 56.80 -6.60 29.38
CA ARG A 801 57.78 -7.34 30.23
C ARG A 801 58.44 -8.43 29.45
N GLU A 802 59.66 -8.80 29.85
CA GLU A 802 60.31 -10.02 29.33
C GLU A 802 59.60 -11.26 29.85
N VAL A 803 59.36 -12.23 28.93
CA VAL A 803 58.78 -13.53 29.26
C VAL A 803 59.77 -14.32 30.13
N GLY A 804 59.32 -14.78 31.32
CA GLY A 804 60.14 -15.49 32.31
C GLY A 804 60.94 -14.58 33.24
N GLU A 805 60.69 -13.27 33.23
CA GLU A 805 61.23 -12.35 34.23
C GLU A 805 60.44 -12.53 35.56
N GLU A 806 61.18 -12.65 36.68
CA GLU A 806 60.63 -12.71 38.03
C GLU A 806 61.41 -11.74 38.93
N ASN A 807 60.71 -10.85 39.59
CA ASN A 807 61.23 -9.90 40.55
C ASN A 807 62.48 -9.08 40.06
N GLY A 808 62.44 -8.68 38.79
CA GLY A 808 63.53 -7.87 38.18
C GLY A 808 64.76 -8.70 37.77
N ALA A 809 64.63 -10.03 37.68
CA ALA A 809 65.70 -10.94 37.24
C ALA A 809 65.15 -11.97 36.21
N ILE A 810 66.00 -12.34 35.28
CA ILE A 810 65.71 -13.37 34.32
C ILE A 810 66.89 -14.31 34.10
N LYS A 811 66.62 -15.60 33.96
CA LYS A 811 67.62 -16.59 33.51
C LYS A 811 67.44 -16.93 32.07
N ILE A 812 68.44 -16.66 31.24
CA ILE A 812 68.45 -16.95 29.82
C ILE A 812 69.59 -17.91 29.55
N GLY A 813 69.27 -19.14 29.18
CA GLY A 813 70.29 -20.22 29.10
C GLY A 813 70.95 -20.49 30.44
N ALA A 814 72.33 -20.38 30.53
CA ALA A 814 73.09 -20.57 31.80
C ALA A 814 73.39 -19.24 32.51
N LYS A 815 72.96 -18.10 32.01
CA LYS A 815 73.32 -16.80 32.54
C LYS A 815 72.13 -16.14 33.22
N HIS A 816 72.46 -15.33 34.26
CA HIS A 816 71.49 -14.54 35.02
C HIS A 816 71.67 -13.05 34.76
N TYR A 817 70.53 -12.37 34.51
CA TYR A 817 70.50 -10.96 34.25
C TYR A 817 69.55 -10.26 35.23
N LYS A 818 69.91 -9.04 35.61
CA LYS A 818 69.03 -8.09 36.25
C LYS A 818 68.30 -7.36 35.11
N VAL A 819 66.99 -7.35 35.17
CA VAL A 819 66.13 -6.66 34.16
C VAL A 819 65.72 -5.30 34.73
N SER A 820 65.79 -4.29 33.88
CA SER A 820 65.25 -2.97 34.19
C SER A 820 64.46 -2.43 32.99
N TYR A 821 63.37 -1.73 33.28
CA TYR A 821 62.47 -1.15 32.32
C TYR A 821 62.49 0.36 32.39
N SER A 822 62.61 1.07 31.30
CA SER A 822 62.31 2.50 31.29
C SER A 822 60.77 2.69 31.33
N ALA A 823 60.34 3.90 31.76
CA ALA A 823 58.98 4.31 31.48
C ALA A 823 58.75 4.38 29.99
N ILE A 824 57.49 4.18 29.51
CA ILE A 824 57.08 4.50 28.16
C ILE A 824 57.08 6.03 28.06
N ASP A 825 57.85 6.60 27.13
CA ASP A 825 57.92 8.03 26.92
C ASP A 825 56.71 8.59 26.13
N GLN A 826 56.74 9.90 25.86
CA GLN A 826 55.69 10.58 25.15
C GLN A 826 55.56 10.13 23.67
N ASP A 827 56.64 9.60 23.12
CA ASP A 827 56.71 9.04 21.73
C ASP A 827 56.37 7.56 21.69
N GLY A 828 55.91 6.96 22.82
CA GLY A 828 55.56 5.53 22.88
C GLY A 828 56.79 4.62 22.97
N LYS A 829 57.98 5.13 23.28
CA LYS A 829 59.20 4.34 23.31
C LYS A 829 59.58 3.88 24.71
N MET A 830 60.02 2.63 24.81
CA MET A 830 60.59 2.10 26.02
C MET A 830 61.84 1.24 25.75
N THR A 831 62.67 1.17 26.78
CA THR A 831 63.87 0.35 26.73
C THR A 831 63.89 -0.70 27.84
N ILE A 832 64.12 -1.93 27.48
CA ILE A 832 64.36 -3.03 28.42
C ILE A 832 65.85 -3.30 28.45
N THR A 833 66.51 -3.16 29.63
CA THR A 833 67.93 -3.37 29.77
C THR A 833 68.21 -4.61 30.62
N ASN A 834 68.97 -5.56 30.07
CA ASN A 834 69.49 -6.70 30.83
C ASN A 834 70.95 -6.47 31.16
N THR A 835 71.20 -6.42 32.46
CA THR A 835 72.58 -6.31 33.03
C THR A 835 73.04 -7.67 33.54
N LYS A 836 74.12 -8.22 32.99
CA LYS A 836 74.67 -9.49 33.42
C LYS A 836 75.07 -9.39 34.88
N ASN A 837 74.54 -10.29 35.73
CA ASN A 837 75.00 -10.37 37.08
C ASN A 837 76.48 -10.81 37.08
N PRO A 838 77.38 -10.16 37.81
CA PRO A 838 78.73 -10.63 37.98
C PRO A 838 78.78 -12.03 38.61
N THR A 839 79.47 -12.97 37.97
CA THR A 839 79.70 -14.32 38.47
C THR A 839 80.30 -14.16 39.87
N PRO A 840 79.83 -14.77 40.95
CA PRO A 840 80.47 -14.70 42.26
C PRO A 840 81.90 -15.23 42.15
N LYS A 841 82.93 -14.45 42.48
CA LYS A 841 84.27 -14.95 42.66
C LYS A 841 84.24 -15.97 43.86
N LYS A 842 84.66 -17.21 43.55
CA LYS A 842 84.94 -18.20 44.61
C LYS A 842 86.04 -17.61 45.51
N ASP A 843 85.68 -17.05 46.63
CA ASP A 843 86.63 -16.73 47.62
C ASP A 843 86.96 -17.99 48.43
N LYS A 844 88.31 -18.17 48.67
CA LYS A 844 88.96 -19.18 49.48
C LYS A 844 88.50 -19.06 50.92
N PRO A 845 88.23 -20.15 51.67
CA PRO A 845 87.72 -20.03 52.98
C PRO A 845 88.78 -19.43 53.98
N PRO A 846 88.43 -18.49 54.85
CA PRO A 846 89.27 -18.09 55.92
C PRO A 846 89.16 -19.07 57.10
N THR A 847 90.28 -19.37 57.71
CA THR A 847 90.41 -20.10 59.02
C THR A 847 89.71 -19.37 60.12
N PRO A 848 89.26 -20.07 61.22
CA PRO A 848 88.49 -19.47 62.30
C PRO A 848 89.32 -18.73 63.30
N ASN A 849 88.79 -17.65 63.76
CA ASN A 849 89.30 -17.08 65.05
C ASN A 849 88.12 -16.69 65.97
N THR A 850 88.25 -17.19 67.19
CA THR A 850 87.29 -17.14 68.27
C THR A 850 87.20 -15.73 68.87
N GLY A 851 86.01 -15.36 69.35
CA GLY A 851 85.94 -14.32 70.42
C GLY A 851 84.66 -13.51 70.41
N ASP A 852 83.78 -13.90 71.24
CA ASP A 852 82.87 -13.17 72.12
C ASP A 852 82.26 -11.80 71.78
N GLY A 853 80.93 -11.76 71.99
CA GLY A 853 80.36 -10.45 72.48
C GLY A 853 78.93 -10.22 72.07
N PHE A 854 78.00 -10.54 72.93
CA PHE A 854 76.59 -10.15 73.02
C PHE A 854 76.22 -8.80 72.47
N GLY A 855 75.05 -8.74 71.89
CA GLY A 855 74.30 -7.51 71.73
C GLY A 855 72.98 -7.72 70.98
N ARG A 856 71.90 -7.74 71.70
CA ARG A 856 70.46 -7.79 71.23
C ARG A 856 70.12 -6.61 70.36
N GLY A 857 69.21 -6.86 69.39
CA GLY A 857 68.42 -5.80 68.83
C GLY A 857 67.69 -6.21 67.60
N MET A 858 66.41 -6.64 67.80
CA MET A 858 65.32 -6.85 66.81
C MET A 858 65.18 -5.64 65.87
N THR A 859 65.01 -5.81 64.64
CA THR A 859 63.76 -5.40 63.95
C THR A 859 63.85 -5.77 62.48
N ALA A 860 62.86 -6.52 62.05
CA ALA A 860 62.52 -6.77 60.62
C ALA A 860 62.15 -5.41 60.00
N LEU A 861 62.60 -5.17 58.77
CA LEU A 861 62.00 -4.19 57.92
C LEU A 861 62.05 -4.74 56.49
N PHE A 862 60.84 -5.06 56.04
CA PHE A 862 60.52 -5.33 54.61
C PHE A 862 60.98 -4.12 53.79
N GLY A 863 61.81 -4.34 52.80
CA GLY A 863 62.06 -3.38 51.75
C GLY A 863 61.08 -3.59 50.62
N MET A 864 60.00 -2.86 50.64
CA MET A 864 59.17 -2.69 49.38
C MET A 864 59.97 -1.79 48.43
N SER A 865 60.34 -2.34 47.30
CA SER A 865 60.78 -1.52 46.14
C SER A 865 59.56 -0.83 45.57
N ALA A 866 59.51 0.47 45.77
CA ALA A 866 58.48 1.34 45.22
C ALA A 866 58.42 1.24 43.69
N LEU A 867 57.26 0.75 43.14
CA LEU A 867 56.89 1.04 41.79
C LEU A 867 56.57 2.54 41.72
N GLY A 868 57.35 3.31 41.01
CA GLY A 868 57.00 4.69 40.65
C GLY A 868 55.84 4.74 39.65
N LEU A 869 54.66 4.96 40.17
CA LEU A 869 53.51 5.34 39.38
C LEU A 869 53.65 6.81 39.01
N LEU A 870 54.01 7.11 37.77
CA LEU A 870 53.91 8.50 37.26
C LEU A 870 52.54 8.67 36.66
N VAL A 871 51.60 9.18 37.45
CA VAL A 871 50.33 9.67 37.00
C VAL A 871 50.55 11.07 36.43
N LEU A 872 50.46 11.19 35.12
CA LEU A 872 50.39 12.50 34.48
C LEU A 872 48.98 13.07 34.65
N VAL A 873 48.82 13.86 35.73
CA VAL A 873 47.66 14.71 35.91
C VAL A 873 47.81 15.92 35.01
N TYR A 874 47.07 15.98 33.91
CA TYR A 874 46.98 17.18 33.10
C TYR A 874 45.98 18.13 33.73
N ASN A 875 46.47 19.06 34.57
CA ASN A 875 45.71 20.16 35.14
C ASN A 875 45.59 21.30 34.11
N LYS A 876 44.49 21.34 33.35
CA LYS A 876 44.15 22.52 32.54
C LYS A 876 43.30 23.48 33.37
N ARG A 877 43.95 24.42 34.02
CA ARG A 877 43.28 25.63 34.53
C ARG A 877 42.79 26.46 33.36
N ARG A 878 41.49 26.54 33.17
CA ARG A 878 40.89 27.68 32.43
C ARG A 878 40.58 28.77 33.46
N ARG A 879 41.16 29.91 33.21
CA ARG A 879 40.66 31.16 33.73
C ARG A 879 39.58 31.67 32.76
N TYR A 880 38.58 32.24 33.37
CA TYR A 880 37.49 32.98 32.79
C TYR A 880 37.89 33.99 31.72
N GLN A 881 37.21 33.99 30.60
CA GLN A 881 36.35 35.07 30.12
C GLN A 881 35.39 34.52 29.05
#